data_8072e07109aecac9c12608dade648e28
#
_entry.id   8072e07109aecac9c12608dade648e28
#
_cell.length_a   1.000
_cell.length_b   1.000
_cell.length_c   1.000
_cell.angle_alpha   90.00
_cell.angle_beta   90.00
_cell.angle_gamma   90.00
#
_symmetry.space_group_name_H-M   'P 1'
#
loop_
_entity.id
_entity.type
_entity.pdbx_description
1 polymer ?
#
loop_
_entity_poly.entity_id
_entity_poly.type
_entity_poly.pdbx_seq_one_letter_code
_entity_poly.pdbx_strand_id
1 'polypeptide(L)'
;MGFLDVWVKATSFVSKNGLRGTLVYVRNRSHYSMRFEVNGQSFTSNPGLSWFLVPIKPGDEVRVVFEDGESFSFRPSFNEARRFRVYIAPTVHTDYGYTDLQPRVEEVHRGNVDVAMRIASRGGKFVVEVTEQPFGRVMELLEYNKKGLIGVQAFPLNVLTGLCSHEELVKLFYGVRDLRMRGFRIEVAALNDIPTAVWALPSVLAQIGVRYYIQASNPDRGPLHALNTRLKSPFRWVGPDGNGVLAWFSGGYGGLIPGFHGYHQGWSAGFLTSVDRAEAGLAHFLTTLEERGYPYEDVLLYGMFIDNWEASDRFLDIVRGFNERWVNPVVEVATTDDFFHAIEAKVGGLGEVRGSFGVYWEDGTASTARELAMVRLAKRLLYFAEAAYAMDYLRGLNYPKNELDDAWRSVVYFDEHTWGAWNSVSDPFNPSVIEQWRIKAGFAHKALNRAVELTRGDYASNPYPFTVEGLIEGTYVKLPPMSSMPFNRKPVVKRAINGNDAVFETSHYRVVVKNGEVVSIVDKELNAELIDTSRYFFDEFIYVLGGRGTSMERTILNYLYEGEPTRPSYTVIREYSSRLVEVYENDDSLTFITEADGYLSRVRREFTLAKGRKEIIVRNMVSKAENYDKEGVYFAFPFKLRRPRILVEEPGAFVDVEGEYVEGGCVNWFTVNNITLIKGEFDVALYSEEAPLITVNRVFDGVWRGRLTVEDGLIFSYVMNNYWHTNYKAAQGGEFTFTYRLTSGRGIKPSTAYRFFASPIIGRAVNGDLELNPPEVVVTAIKKWDLGDGIVLRLLEVDGEEKAVTIRSSMLKGYTLMEANPLEEPISELGKFNGEFTVRLRPRQYKTLVFRR
;
A
#
# COMPACT_ATOMS: atom_id res chain seq x y z
N MET A 1 27.74 -23.92 -33.52
CA MET A 1 27.00 -23.92 -32.24
C MET A 1 25.62 -24.38 -32.59
N GLY A 2 25.11 -25.45 -31.95
CA GLY A 2 23.77 -25.97 -32.24
C GLY A 2 22.68 -25.00 -31.92
N PHE A 3 21.61 -24.99 -32.70
CA PHE A 3 20.43 -24.14 -32.46
C PHE A 3 19.54 -24.65 -31.33
N LEU A 4 19.83 -25.84 -30.81
CA LEU A 4 19.02 -26.55 -29.82
C LEU A 4 19.83 -26.94 -28.58
N ASP A 5 19.29 -26.62 -27.41
CA ASP A 5 19.69 -27.24 -26.14
C ASP A 5 18.53 -28.10 -25.64
N VAL A 6 18.78 -29.34 -25.34
CA VAL A 6 17.77 -30.29 -24.83
C VAL A 6 18.24 -30.88 -23.51
N TRP A 7 17.35 -30.93 -22.50
CA TRP A 7 17.61 -31.64 -21.26
C TRP A 7 16.32 -32.21 -20.68
N VAL A 8 16.42 -33.14 -19.77
CA VAL A 8 15.27 -33.79 -19.12
C VAL A 8 15.37 -33.71 -17.61
N LYS A 9 14.19 -33.66 -16.95
CA LYS A 9 14.08 -33.77 -15.50
C LYS A 9 13.03 -34.82 -15.14
N ALA A 10 13.36 -35.72 -14.22
CA ALA A 10 12.39 -36.57 -13.58
C ALA A 10 11.47 -35.77 -12.67
N THR A 11 10.18 -36.07 -12.61
CA THR A 11 9.20 -35.41 -11.78
C THR A 11 8.57 -36.33 -10.76
N SER A 12 7.84 -35.81 -9.81
CA SER A 12 7.02 -36.56 -8.86
C SER A 12 5.68 -37.02 -9.44
N PHE A 13 5.41 -36.81 -10.74
CA PHE A 13 4.19 -37.27 -11.40
C PHE A 13 4.16 -38.76 -11.54
N VAL A 14 3.02 -39.37 -11.18
CA VAL A 14 2.75 -40.81 -11.31
C VAL A 14 1.40 -40.98 -11.99
N SER A 15 1.38 -41.66 -13.13
CA SER A 15 0.14 -41.98 -13.85
C SER A 15 -0.60 -43.18 -13.23
N LYS A 16 -1.88 -43.35 -13.59
CA LYS A 16 -2.66 -44.56 -13.17
C LYS A 16 -2.04 -45.87 -13.58
N ASN A 17 -1.24 -45.90 -14.66
CA ASN A 17 -0.55 -47.07 -15.16
C ASN A 17 0.87 -47.24 -14.58
N GLY A 18 1.23 -46.42 -13.56
CA GLY A 18 2.55 -46.49 -12.92
C GLY A 18 3.70 -45.87 -13.72
N LEU A 19 3.43 -45.18 -14.84
CA LEU A 19 4.43 -44.40 -15.56
C LEU A 19 4.81 -43.13 -14.77
N ARG A 20 6.08 -42.71 -14.93
CA ARG A 20 6.62 -41.51 -14.27
C ARG A 20 6.68 -40.35 -15.27
N GLY A 21 6.18 -39.20 -14.87
CA GLY A 21 6.30 -37.96 -15.65
C GLY A 21 7.75 -37.53 -15.78
N THR A 22 8.19 -37.22 -16.98
CA THR A 22 9.51 -36.67 -17.30
C THR A 22 9.31 -35.37 -18.06
N LEU A 23 9.84 -34.29 -17.56
CA LEU A 23 9.89 -33.02 -18.27
C LEU A 23 11.02 -33.03 -19.29
N VAL A 24 10.67 -32.77 -20.53
CA VAL A 24 11.62 -32.52 -21.64
C VAL A 24 11.64 -31.05 -21.92
N TYR A 25 12.78 -30.40 -21.71
CA TYR A 25 13.02 -29.00 -22.01
C TYR A 25 13.73 -28.88 -23.34
N VAL A 26 13.25 -27.95 -24.17
CA VAL A 26 13.86 -27.60 -25.47
C VAL A 26 14.06 -26.11 -25.53
N ARG A 27 15.32 -25.64 -25.60
CA ARG A 27 15.65 -24.28 -25.90
C ARG A 27 15.96 -24.15 -27.38
N ASN A 28 15.01 -23.64 -28.13
CA ASN A 28 15.12 -23.36 -29.55
C ASN A 28 15.66 -21.95 -29.77
N ARG A 29 16.89 -21.84 -30.23
CA ARG A 29 17.56 -20.56 -30.53
C ARG A 29 17.37 -20.10 -31.98
N SER A 30 16.62 -20.84 -32.78
CA SER A 30 16.25 -20.46 -34.13
C SER A 30 15.12 -19.41 -34.13
N HIS A 31 14.82 -18.84 -35.28
CA HIS A 31 13.73 -17.88 -35.48
C HIS A 31 12.41 -18.55 -35.91
N TYR A 32 12.36 -19.87 -36.00
CA TYR A 32 11.20 -20.64 -36.44
C TYR A 32 10.89 -21.80 -35.51
N SER A 33 9.64 -22.28 -35.56
CA SER A 33 9.20 -23.44 -34.79
C SER A 33 9.78 -24.74 -35.36
N MET A 34 10.15 -25.64 -34.49
CA MET A 34 10.73 -26.96 -34.86
C MET A 34 9.87 -28.08 -34.33
N ARG A 35 9.58 -29.09 -35.19
CA ARG A 35 8.89 -30.29 -34.78
C ARG A 35 9.89 -31.33 -34.32
N PHE A 36 9.47 -32.12 -33.36
CA PHE A 36 10.28 -33.22 -32.84
C PHE A 36 9.37 -34.30 -32.23
N GLU A 37 9.95 -35.47 -32.07
CA GLU A 37 9.29 -36.61 -31.39
C GLU A 37 10.04 -36.97 -30.12
N VAL A 38 9.28 -37.36 -29.08
CA VAL A 38 9.82 -37.97 -27.87
C VAL A 38 9.19 -39.35 -27.73
N ASN A 39 10.00 -40.39 -27.88
CA ASN A 39 9.55 -41.78 -27.82
C ASN A 39 8.31 -42.06 -28.71
N GLY A 40 8.26 -41.45 -29.90
CA GLY A 40 7.17 -41.59 -30.86
C GLY A 40 5.97 -40.68 -30.68
N GLN A 41 5.98 -39.80 -29.68
CA GLN A 41 5.00 -38.76 -29.49
C GLN A 41 5.49 -37.45 -30.07
N SER A 42 4.71 -36.78 -30.94
CA SER A 42 5.10 -35.57 -31.67
C SER A 42 4.81 -34.30 -30.87
N PHE A 43 5.76 -33.34 -30.91
CA PHE A 43 5.71 -32.05 -30.26
C PHE A 43 6.23 -30.95 -31.20
N THR A 44 5.94 -29.67 -30.84
CA THR A 44 6.49 -28.51 -31.54
C THR A 44 7.11 -27.57 -30.52
N SER A 45 8.40 -27.22 -30.71
CA SER A 45 9.08 -26.19 -29.95
C SER A 45 9.09 -24.87 -30.71
N ASN A 46 8.55 -23.82 -30.12
CA ASN A 46 8.65 -22.47 -30.65
C ASN A 46 10.05 -21.87 -30.31
N PRO A 47 10.44 -20.77 -30.96
CA PRO A 47 11.63 -20.00 -30.56
C PRO A 47 11.61 -19.66 -29.06
N GLY A 48 12.73 -19.88 -28.38
CA GLY A 48 12.85 -19.71 -26.93
C GLY A 48 12.85 -21.06 -26.17
N LEU A 49 12.47 -21.02 -24.91
CA LEU A 49 12.39 -22.19 -24.03
C LEU A 49 10.97 -22.76 -24.01
N SER A 50 10.84 -24.03 -24.33
CA SER A 50 9.60 -24.81 -24.23
C SER A 50 9.83 -26.04 -23.33
N TRP A 51 8.77 -26.55 -22.72
CA TRP A 51 8.82 -27.80 -21.94
C TRP A 51 7.55 -28.63 -22.16
N PHE A 52 7.73 -29.93 -22.04
CA PHE A 52 6.72 -30.94 -22.34
C PHE A 52 6.79 -32.05 -21.30
N LEU A 53 5.64 -32.55 -20.84
CA LEU A 53 5.60 -33.67 -19.91
C LEU A 53 5.36 -34.95 -20.70
N VAL A 54 6.25 -35.92 -20.55
CA VAL A 54 6.16 -37.22 -21.21
C VAL A 54 6.13 -38.32 -20.16
N PRO A 55 5.10 -39.18 -20.14
CA PRO A 55 5.06 -40.33 -19.25
C PRO A 55 5.97 -41.47 -19.77
N ILE A 56 6.89 -41.95 -18.94
CA ILE A 56 7.80 -43.06 -19.29
C ILE A 56 7.85 -44.11 -18.19
N LYS A 57 8.24 -45.32 -18.54
CA LYS A 57 8.52 -46.36 -17.54
C LYS A 57 9.89 -46.09 -16.89
N PRO A 58 10.01 -46.15 -15.55
CA PRO A 58 11.32 -46.05 -14.88
C PRO A 58 12.35 -47.04 -15.47
N GLY A 59 13.51 -46.52 -15.84
CA GLY A 59 14.58 -47.29 -16.49
C GLY A 59 14.61 -47.14 -18.02
N ASP A 60 13.52 -46.69 -18.65
CA ASP A 60 13.49 -46.49 -20.09
C ASP A 60 14.29 -45.25 -20.50
N GLU A 61 14.75 -45.25 -21.74
CA GLU A 61 15.44 -44.12 -22.35
C GLU A 61 14.42 -43.10 -22.90
N VAL A 62 14.70 -41.80 -22.71
CA VAL A 62 13.99 -40.71 -23.37
C VAL A 62 14.79 -40.30 -24.61
N ARG A 63 14.23 -40.57 -25.77
CA ARG A 63 14.83 -40.22 -27.06
C ARG A 63 14.05 -39.10 -27.70
N VAL A 64 14.74 -38.00 -27.97
CA VAL A 64 14.20 -36.78 -28.61
C VAL A 64 14.78 -36.70 -30.01
N VAL A 65 13.95 -36.68 -31.05
CA VAL A 65 14.38 -36.69 -32.46
C VAL A 65 13.70 -35.54 -33.19
N PHE A 66 14.48 -34.62 -33.74
CA PHE A 66 13.99 -33.49 -34.51
C PHE A 66 13.85 -33.85 -36.00
N GLU A 67 12.98 -33.11 -36.72
CA GLU A 67 12.72 -33.35 -38.16
C GLU A 67 13.96 -33.25 -39.05
N ASP A 68 14.96 -32.49 -38.65
CA ASP A 68 16.27 -32.35 -39.33
C ASP A 68 17.23 -33.51 -39.09
N GLY A 69 16.83 -34.48 -38.26
CA GLY A 69 17.59 -35.63 -37.91
C GLY A 69 18.49 -35.49 -36.66
N GLU A 70 18.58 -34.29 -36.05
CA GLU A 70 19.25 -34.12 -34.75
C GLU A 70 18.54 -34.93 -33.68
N SER A 71 19.30 -35.65 -32.84
CA SER A 71 18.70 -36.48 -31.80
C SER A 71 19.49 -36.48 -30.49
N PHE A 72 18.74 -36.56 -29.39
CA PHE A 72 19.25 -36.56 -28.01
C PHE A 72 18.66 -37.77 -27.27
N SER A 73 19.48 -38.43 -26.45
CA SER A 73 19.07 -39.55 -25.62
C SER A 73 19.44 -39.34 -24.16
N PHE A 74 18.49 -39.59 -23.26
CA PHE A 74 18.63 -39.39 -21.82
C PHE A 74 18.10 -40.57 -21.04
N ARG A 75 18.73 -40.88 -19.90
CA ARG A 75 18.22 -41.87 -18.92
C ARG A 75 17.94 -41.14 -17.60
N PRO A 76 16.71 -40.65 -17.40
CA PRO A 76 16.36 -39.95 -16.16
C PRO A 76 16.39 -40.91 -14.97
N SER A 77 16.95 -40.45 -13.85
CA SER A 77 16.93 -41.17 -12.59
C SER A 77 15.73 -40.69 -11.76
N PHE A 78 14.88 -41.60 -11.33
CA PHE A 78 13.71 -41.31 -10.52
C PHE A 78 13.97 -41.64 -9.04
N ASN A 79 13.85 -40.63 -8.19
CA ASN A 79 13.71 -40.86 -6.76
C ASN A 79 12.28 -41.32 -6.41
N GLU A 80 12.04 -41.66 -5.16
CA GLU A 80 10.67 -41.85 -4.66
C GLU A 80 9.81 -40.63 -4.99
N ALA A 81 8.60 -40.85 -5.52
CA ALA A 81 7.72 -39.76 -5.90
C ALA A 81 7.18 -39.07 -4.65
N ARG A 82 7.47 -37.82 -4.54
CA ARG A 82 6.90 -36.98 -3.50
C ARG A 82 5.40 -36.79 -3.76
N ARG A 83 4.58 -36.92 -2.75
CA ARG A 83 3.13 -36.71 -2.85
C ARG A 83 2.83 -35.20 -2.88
N PHE A 84 1.89 -34.82 -3.75
CA PHE A 84 1.36 -33.48 -3.81
C PHE A 84 -0.15 -33.49 -3.89
N ARG A 85 -0.77 -32.60 -3.08
CA ARG A 85 -2.17 -32.19 -3.19
C ARG A 85 -2.21 -30.73 -3.59
N VAL A 86 -2.76 -30.47 -4.76
CA VAL A 86 -2.77 -29.16 -5.38
C VAL A 86 -4.18 -28.57 -5.29
N TYR A 87 -4.31 -27.45 -4.61
CA TYR A 87 -5.56 -26.72 -4.44
C TYR A 87 -5.61 -25.59 -5.46
N ILE A 88 -6.47 -25.70 -6.45
CA ILE A 88 -6.75 -24.60 -7.40
C ILE A 88 -7.87 -23.76 -6.82
N ALA A 89 -7.57 -22.52 -6.44
CA ALA A 89 -8.54 -21.53 -5.97
C ALA A 89 -8.79 -20.48 -7.09
N PRO A 90 -9.78 -20.74 -7.99
CA PRO A 90 -10.02 -19.86 -9.13
C PRO A 90 -10.67 -18.56 -8.69
N THR A 91 -10.12 -17.45 -9.14
CA THR A 91 -10.69 -16.10 -8.98
C THR A 91 -10.42 -15.27 -10.23
N VAL A 92 -11.12 -14.17 -10.39
CA VAL A 92 -10.87 -13.14 -11.42
C VAL A 92 -10.21 -11.94 -10.74
N HIS A 93 -9.11 -11.44 -11.31
CA HIS A 93 -8.52 -10.21 -10.81
C HIS A 93 -9.42 -9.01 -11.14
N THR A 94 -9.61 -8.15 -10.13
CA THR A 94 -10.49 -6.99 -10.20
C THR A 94 -9.68 -5.71 -10.25
N ASP A 95 -9.60 -5.10 -11.43
CA ASP A 95 -9.21 -3.71 -11.63
C ASP A 95 -10.46 -2.83 -11.67
N TYR A 96 -10.51 -1.75 -10.92
CA TYR A 96 -11.63 -0.82 -11.05
C TYR A 96 -11.37 0.19 -12.18
N GLY A 97 -11.37 -0.29 -13.41
CA GLY A 97 -10.96 0.37 -14.63
C GLY A 97 -9.92 -0.45 -15.41
N TYR A 98 -8.79 0.15 -15.78
CA TYR A 98 -7.63 -0.39 -16.48
C TYR A 98 -7.94 -0.91 -17.89
N THR A 99 -8.62 -2.05 -17.99
CA THR A 99 -8.95 -2.71 -19.25
C THR A 99 -10.08 -2.02 -20.03
N ASP A 100 -11.04 -1.40 -19.34
CA ASP A 100 -12.16 -0.64 -19.90
C ASP A 100 -12.68 0.39 -18.89
N LEU A 101 -13.72 1.14 -19.26
CA LEU A 101 -14.41 2.08 -18.38
C LEU A 101 -14.99 1.36 -17.16
N GLN A 102 -14.89 1.99 -15.98
CA GLN A 102 -15.34 1.43 -14.70
C GLN A 102 -16.77 0.84 -14.75
N PRO A 103 -17.80 1.49 -15.35
CA PRO A 103 -19.13 0.86 -15.43
C PRO A 103 -19.17 -0.43 -16.25
N ARG A 104 -18.34 -0.57 -17.29
CA ARG A 104 -18.26 -1.79 -18.10
C ARG A 104 -17.57 -2.91 -17.34
N VAL A 105 -16.51 -2.58 -16.61
CA VAL A 105 -15.84 -3.51 -15.70
C VAL A 105 -16.83 -4.06 -14.65
N GLU A 106 -17.67 -3.19 -14.07
CA GLU A 106 -18.72 -3.64 -13.14
C GLU A 106 -19.69 -4.64 -13.81
N GLU A 107 -20.05 -4.45 -15.07
CA GLU A 107 -20.93 -5.37 -15.81
C GLU A 107 -20.27 -6.75 -16.00
N VAL A 108 -18.98 -6.79 -16.36
CA VAL A 108 -18.22 -8.05 -16.47
C VAL A 108 -18.24 -8.82 -15.14
N HIS A 109 -17.93 -8.14 -14.03
CA HIS A 109 -17.89 -8.78 -12.71
C HIS A 109 -19.29 -9.18 -12.21
N ARG A 110 -20.34 -8.42 -12.51
CA ARG A 110 -21.74 -8.85 -12.27
C ARG A 110 -22.07 -10.13 -13.05
N GLY A 111 -21.60 -10.25 -14.30
CA GLY A 111 -21.72 -11.47 -15.09
C GLY A 111 -20.95 -12.65 -14.50
N ASN A 112 -19.79 -12.41 -13.91
CA ASN A 112 -18.99 -13.44 -13.26
C ASN A 112 -19.68 -14.06 -12.03
N VAL A 113 -20.65 -13.37 -11.40
CA VAL A 113 -21.49 -13.96 -10.33
C VAL A 113 -22.27 -15.16 -10.84
N ASP A 114 -22.87 -15.06 -12.04
CA ASP A 114 -23.61 -16.17 -12.65
C ASP A 114 -22.68 -17.36 -12.99
N VAL A 115 -21.47 -17.05 -13.42
CA VAL A 115 -20.45 -18.07 -13.71
C VAL A 115 -20.01 -18.76 -12.41
N ALA A 116 -19.77 -18.01 -11.34
CA ALA A 116 -19.42 -18.57 -10.03
C ALA A 116 -20.52 -19.51 -9.50
N MET A 117 -21.78 -19.12 -9.60
CA MET A 117 -22.93 -19.98 -9.24
C MET A 117 -23.02 -21.23 -10.14
N ARG A 118 -22.75 -21.10 -11.43
CA ARG A 118 -22.70 -22.25 -12.37
C ARG A 118 -21.56 -23.21 -12.01
N ILE A 119 -20.36 -22.70 -11.71
CA ILE A 119 -19.23 -23.49 -11.22
C ILE A 119 -19.64 -24.28 -9.96
N ALA A 120 -20.24 -23.60 -8.98
CA ALA A 120 -20.69 -24.20 -7.73
C ALA A 120 -21.78 -25.28 -7.95
N SER A 121 -22.72 -25.05 -8.88
CA SER A 121 -23.77 -26.04 -9.22
C SER A 121 -23.23 -27.30 -9.88
N ARG A 122 -22.06 -27.24 -10.53
CA ARG A 122 -21.34 -28.38 -11.10
C ARG A 122 -20.42 -29.10 -10.09
N GLY A 123 -20.48 -28.69 -8.80
CA GLY A 123 -19.62 -29.23 -7.73
C GLY A 123 -18.20 -28.67 -7.71
N GLY A 124 -17.92 -27.61 -8.48
CA GLY A 124 -16.69 -26.84 -8.41
C GLY A 124 -16.74 -25.80 -7.30
N LYS A 125 -15.63 -25.09 -7.11
CA LYS A 125 -15.50 -24.00 -6.15
C LYS A 125 -14.96 -22.75 -6.84
N PHE A 126 -15.26 -21.58 -6.27
CA PHE A 126 -14.82 -20.28 -6.79
C PHE A 126 -14.50 -19.30 -5.65
N VAL A 127 -13.66 -18.33 -5.90
CA VAL A 127 -13.28 -17.31 -4.92
C VAL A 127 -13.64 -15.92 -5.46
N VAL A 128 -14.39 -15.16 -4.69
CA VAL A 128 -14.59 -13.72 -4.88
C VAL A 128 -13.39 -13.01 -4.27
N GLU A 129 -12.63 -12.32 -5.09
CA GLU A 129 -11.34 -11.73 -4.76
C GLU A 129 -11.44 -10.60 -3.73
N VAL A 130 -12.47 -9.76 -3.86
CA VAL A 130 -12.73 -8.60 -3.01
C VAL A 130 -14.24 -8.46 -2.76
N THR A 131 -14.65 -7.93 -1.62
CA THR A 131 -16.08 -7.90 -1.23
C THR A 131 -16.95 -7.06 -2.17
N GLU A 132 -16.39 -6.04 -2.83
CA GLU A 132 -17.10 -5.19 -3.80
C GLU A 132 -17.16 -5.80 -5.21
N GLN A 133 -16.34 -6.82 -5.54
CA GLN A 133 -16.28 -7.43 -6.89
C GLN A 133 -17.65 -7.83 -7.47
N PRO A 134 -18.61 -8.35 -6.68
CA PRO A 134 -19.95 -8.65 -7.20
C PRO A 134 -20.79 -7.42 -7.54
N PHE A 135 -20.33 -6.20 -7.25
CA PHE A 135 -20.98 -4.92 -7.52
C PHE A 135 -22.50 -4.93 -7.27
N GLY A 136 -22.86 -5.17 -5.99
CA GLY A 136 -24.25 -5.21 -5.52
C GLY A 136 -24.91 -6.60 -5.52
N ARG A 137 -24.31 -7.62 -6.15
CA ARG A 137 -24.85 -8.98 -6.23
C ARG A 137 -24.30 -9.97 -5.17
N VAL A 138 -23.51 -9.51 -4.20
CA VAL A 138 -22.82 -10.38 -3.22
C VAL A 138 -23.80 -11.27 -2.45
N MET A 139 -25.01 -10.80 -2.17
CA MET A 139 -26.02 -11.57 -1.43
C MET A 139 -26.51 -12.82 -2.16
N GLU A 140 -26.43 -12.88 -3.48
CA GLU A 140 -26.78 -14.06 -4.28
C GLU A 140 -25.83 -15.24 -4.01
N LEU A 141 -24.61 -14.95 -3.51
CA LEU A 141 -23.58 -15.93 -3.20
C LEU A 141 -23.66 -16.51 -1.79
N LEU A 142 -24.55 -15.99 -0.91
CA LEU A 142 -24.60 -16.35 0.51
C LEU A 142 -24.76 -17.85 0.75
N GLU A 143 -25.72 -18.50 0.08
CA GLU A 143 -25.99 -19.92 0.30
C GLU A 143 -24.83 -20.81 -0.21
N TYR A 144 -24.11 -20.39 -1.25
CA TYR A 144 -22.93 -21.07 -1.74
C TYR A 144 -21.73 -20.86 -0.80
N ASN A 145 -21.58 -19.68 -0.22
CA ASN A 145 -20.55 -19.40 0.78
C ASN A 145 -20.77 -20.23 2.06
N LYS A 146 -21.99 -20.31 2.57
CA LYS A 146 -22.34 -21.18 3.72
C LYS A 146 -21.99 -22.64 3.48
N LYS A 147 -22.14 -23.13 2.26
CA LYS A 147 -21.78 -24.51 1.84
C LYS A 147 -20.28 -24.70 1.59
N GLY A 148 -19.46 -23.66 1.67
CA GLY A 148 -18.03 -23.71 1.37
C GLY A 148 -17.70 -23.91 -0.12
N LEU A 149 -18.64 -23.56 -1.02
CA LEU A 149 -18.44 -23.64 -2.48
C LEU A 149 -17.93 -22.32 -3.06
N ILE A 150 -18.21 -21.20 -2.43
CA ILE A 150 -17.73 -19.88 -2.82
C ILE A 150 -17.05 -19.24 -1.62
N GLY A 151 -15.73 -18.99 -1.73
CA GLY A 151 -14.96 -18.15 -0.81
C GLY A 151 -15.20 -16.67 -1.10
N VAL A 152 -15.15 -15.83 -0.06
CA VAL A 152 -15.17 -14.36 -0.19
C VAL A 152 -14.03 -13.83 0.63
N GLN A 153 -13.15 -13.02 0.00
CA GLN A 153 -11.98 -12.46 0.66
C GLN A 153 -12.27 -11.07 1.24
N ALA A 154 -11.49 -10.69 2.25
CA ALA A 154 -11.86 -9.64 3.19
C ALA A 154 -11.70 -8.19 2.67
N PHE A 155 -10.77 -7.92 1.74
CA PHE A 155 -10.60 -6.56 1.22
C PHE A 155 -11.82 -6.08 0.42
N PRO A 156 -12.17 -4.77 0.48
CA PRO A 156 -13.25 -4.23 -0.35
C PRO A 156 -12.85 -4.17 -1.83
N LEU A 157 -11.64 -3.74 -2.10
CA LEU A 157 -10.95 -3.60 -3.39
C LEU A 157 -9.45 -3.85 -3.17
N ASN A 158 -8.67 -3.95 -4.24
CA ASN A 158 -7.21 -4.03 -4.17
C ASN A 158 -6.64 -2.62 -3.91
N VAL A 159 -6.43 -2.27 -2.64
CA VAL A 159 -6.08 -0.92 -2.18
C VAL A 159 -4.58 -0.79 -1.96
N LEU A 160 -3.99 0.33 -2.38
CA LEU A 160 -2.62 0.73 -2.04
C LEU A 160 -2.55 1.09 -0.54
N THR A 161 -2.25 0.10 0.29
CA THR A 161 -2.35 0.23 1.76
C THR A 161 -1.44 1.29 2.35
N GLY A 162 -0.34 1.64 1.67
CA GLY A 162 0.58 2.71 2.07
C GLY A 162 -0.02 4.12 1.99
N LEU A 163 -1.13 4.31 1.26
CA LEU A 163 -1.85 5.58 1.17
C LEU A 163 -2.90 5.73 2.28
N CYS A 164 -3.34 4.65 2.91
CA CYS A 164 -4.38 4.68 3.94
C CYS A 164 -4.00 5.59 5.11
N SER A 165 -4.98 6.20 5.76
CA SER A 165 -4.81 6.73 7.10
C SER A 165 -4.87 5.60 8.14
N HIS A 166 -4.49 5.89 9.39
CA HIS A 166 -4.61 4.90 10.48
C HIS A 166 -6.02 4.34 10.63
N GLU A 167 -7.04 5.20 10.53
CA GLU A 167 -8.45 4.79 10.63
C GLU A 167 -8.93 4.09 9.36
N GLU A 168 -8.52 4.54 8.20
CA GLU A 168 -8.90 3.93 6.93
C GLU A 168 -8.46 2.48 6.83
N LEU A 169 -7.23 2.14 7.30
CA LEU A 169 -6.75 0.75 7.34
C LEU A 169 -7.70 -0.19 8.09
N VAL A 170 -8.40 0.33 9.10
CA VAL A 170 -9.45 -0.40 9.83
C VAL A 170 -10.77 -0.41 9.07
N LYS A 171 -11.18 0.75 8.53
CA LYS A 171 -12.45 0.92 7.80
C LYS A 171 -12.54 0.07 6.53
N LEU A 172 -11.39 -0.29 5.90
CA LEU A 172 -11.36 -1.24 4.79
C LEU A 172 -12.15 -2.53 5.09
N PHE A 173 -12.20 -2.95 6.34
CA PHE A 173 -12.81 -4.23 6.73
C PHE A 173 -14.23 -4.11 7.32
N TYR A 174 -14.85 -2.93 7.32
CA TYR A 174 -16.24 -2.81 7.80
C TYR A 174 -17.23 -3.64 6.97
N GLY A 175 -16.99 -3.78 5.67
CA GLY A 175 -17.76 -4.68 4.81
C GLY A 175 -17.70 -6.16 5.25
N VAL A 176 -16.59 -6.59 5.84
CA VAL A 176 -16.47 -7.95 6.43
C VAL A 176 -17.46 -8.14 7.59
N ARG A 177 -17.54 -7.17 8.50
CA ARG A 177 -18.50 -7.18 9.60
C ARG A 177 -19.95 -7.29 9.07
N ASP A 178 -20.29 -6.42 8.12
CA ASP A 178 -21.65 -6.34 7.59
C ASP A 178 -22.06 -7.62 6.84
N LEU A 179 -21.13 -8.25 6.12
CA LEU A 179 -21.37 -9.54 5.48
C LEU A 179 -21.43 -10.69 6.48
N ARG A 180 -20.57 -10.71 7.51
CA ARG A 180 -20.61 -11.72 8.59
C ARG A 180 -21.94 -11.66 9.37
N MET A 181 -22.45 -10.48 9.66
CA MET A 181 -23.78 -10.29 10.28
C MET A 181 -24.91 -10.88 9.44
N ARG A 182 -24.75 -10.98 8.13
CA ARG A 182 -25.68 -11.63 7.18
C ARG A 182 -25.44 -13.13 7.04
N GLY A 183 -24.38 -13.66 7.64
CA GLY A 183 -24.05 -15.10 7.68
C GLY A 183 -22.96 -15.56 6.74
N PHE A 184 -22.21 -14.65 6.09
CA PHE A 184 -21.00 -15.01 5.32
C PHE A 184 -19.85 -15.48 6.23
N ARG A 185 -19.07 -16.42 5.73
CA ARG A 185 -17.78 -16.83 6.31
C ARG A 185 -16.67 -16.13 5.53
N ILE A 186 -15.83 -15.36 6.22
CA ILE A 186 -14.72 -14.60 5.64
C ILE A 186 -13.54 -14.73 6.59
N GLU A 187 -12.56 -15.57 6.25
CA GLU A 187 -11.39 -15.87 7.08
C GLU A 187 -10.07 -15.51 6.38
N VAL A 188 -10.12 -15.25 5.06
CA VAL A 188 -8.96 -14.97 4.22
C VAL A 188 -9.02 -13.53 3.73
N ALA A 189 -7.88 -12.84 3.78
CA ALA A 189 -7.65 -11.59 3.05
C ALA A 189 -6.64 -11.82 1.93
N ALA A 190 -6.80 -11.18 0.79
CA ALA A 190 -5.81 -11.21 -0.28
C ALA A 190 -5.63 -9.81 -0.87
N LEU A 191 -4.38 -9.46 -1.20
CA LEU A 191 -4.07 -8.36 -2.10
C LEU A 191 -3.48 -8.94 -3.37
N ASN A 192 -4.12 -8.62 -4.48
CA ASN A 192 -3.74 -9.08 -5.79
C ASN A 192 -3.19 -7.91 -6.60
N ASP A 193 -2.29 -8.21 -7.53
CA ASP A 193 -1.55 -7.27 -8.34
C ASP A 193 -0.56 -6.41 -7.54
N ILE A 194 -1.00 -5.70 -6.53
CA ILE A 194 -0.15 -4.89 -5.65
C ILE A 194 0.96 -5.75 -5.02
N PRO A 195 2.23 -5.32 -5.12
CA PRO A 195 3.35 -6.15 -4.68
C PRO A 195 3.44 -6.40 -3.17
N THR A 196 3.02 -5.43 -2.36
CA THR A 196 3.26 -5.44 -0.91
C THR A 196 2.16 -4.72 -0.13
N ALA A 197 2.26 -4.77 1.20
CA ALA A 197 1.36 -4.11 2.13
C ALA A 197 2.09 -3.60 3.37
N VAL A 198 1.47 -2.63 4.07
CA VAL A 198 2.01 -2.03 5.30
C VAL A 198 2.07 -3.01 6.47
N TRP A 199 3.02 -2.78 7.39
CA TRP A 199 3.30 -3.71 8.49
C TRP A 199 2.14 -3.90 9.47
N ALA A 200 1.30 -2.90 9.70
CA ALA A 200 0.17 -3.03 10.64
C ALA A 200 -0.98 -3.91 10.12
N LEU A 201 -1.00 -4.25 8.83
CA LEU A 201 -2.07 -5.06 8.24
C LEU A 201 -2.31 -6.39 8.96
N PRO A 202 -1.30 -7.25 9.24
CA PRO A 202 -1.53 -8.51 9.95
C PRO A 202 -2.05 -8.33 11.37
N SER A 203 -1.72 -7.22 12.05
CA SER A 203 -2.31 -6.88 13.35
C SER A 203 -3.81 -6.61 13.26
N VAL A 204 -4.23 -5.80 12.28
CA VAL A 204 -5.65 -5.48 12.05
C VAL A 204 -6.42 -6.74 11.67
N LEU A 205 -5.92 -7.53 10.70
CA LEU A 205 -6.55 -8.77 10.26
C LEU A 205 -6.76 -9.76 11.42
N ALA A 206 -5.71 -9.99 12.21
CA ALA A 206 -5.81 -10.89 13.35
C ALA A 206 -6.83 -10.43 14.40
N GLN A 207 -6.88 -9.13 14.70
CA GLN A 207 -7.83 -8.56 15.66
C GLN A 207 -9.30 -8.64 15.19
N ILE A 208 -9.54 -8.67 13.88
CA ILE A 208 -10.89 -8.82 13.30
C ILE A 208 -11.27 -10.27 12.99
N GLY A 209 -10.40 -11.23 13.36
CA GLY A 209 -10.64 -12.66 13.14
C GLY A 209 -10.48 -13.11 11.68
N VAL A 210 -9.72 -12.36 10.88
CA VAL A 210 -9.21 -12.81 9.57
C VAL A 210 -7.84 -13.45 9.82
N ARG A 211 -7.78 -14.78 9.64
CA ARG A 211 -6.66 -15.62 10.11
C ARG A 211 -5.58 -15.80 9.05
N TYR A 212 -5.94 -15.63 7.78
CA TYR A 212 -5.13 -16.00 6.64
C TYR A 212 -4.93 -14.82 5.69
N TYR A 213 -3.75 -14.77 5.08
CA TYR A 213 -3.40 -13.71 4.15
C TYR A 213 -2.71 -14.27 2.90
N ILE A 214 -3.13 -13.79 1.74
CA ILE A 214 -2.49 -14.05 0.45
C ILE A 214 -1.94 -12.74 -0.12
N GLN A 215 -0.66 -12.77 -0.50
CA GLN A 215 -0.06 -11.73 -1.33
C GLN A 215 0.16 -12.30 -2.72
N ALA A 216 -0.63 -11.89 -3.70
CA ALA A 216 -0.53 -12.33 -5.08
C ALA A 216 0.00 -11.19 -5.96
N SER A 217 1.30 -10.98 -5.87
CA SER A 217 2.00 -9.81 -6.40
C SER A 217 2.21 -9.88 -7.92
N ASN A 218 2.05 -8.73 -8.59
CA ASN A 218 2.54 -8.56 -9.95
C ASN A 218 4.07 -8.50 -9.93
N PRO A 219 4.77 -9.36 -10.71
CA PRO A 219 6.23 -9.38 -10.73
C PRO A 219 6.86 -8.27 -11.60
N ASP A 220 6.07 -7.47 -12.28
CA ASP A 220 6.56 -6.57 -13.32
C ASP A 220 7.27 -5.34 -12.78
N ARG A 221 7.22 -5.09 -11.47
CA ARG A 221 7.86 -3.92 -10.89
C ARG A 221 8.37 -4.16 -9.47
N GLY A 222 9.67 -3.98 -9.29
CA GLY A 222 10.36 -4.13 -8.02
C GLY A 222 11.05 -5.49 -7.81
N PRO A 223 11.90 -5.62 -6.79
CA PRO A 223 12.70 -6.82 -6.54
C PRO A 223 11.90 -7.97 -5.88
N LEU A 224 10.67 -8.19 -6.27
CA LEU A 224 9.78 -9.23 -5.74
C LEU A 224 10.37 -10.63 -5.77
N HIS A 225 11.27 -10.91 -6.74
CA HIS A 225 11.99 -12.17 -6.77
C HIS A 225 12.79 -12.42 -5.50
N ALA A 226 13.37 -11.38 -4.90
CA ALA A 226 14.11 -11.51 -3.64
C ALA A 226 13.18 -11.85 -2.48
N LEU A 227 11.99 -11.21 -2.40
CA LEU A 227 10.96 -11.56 -1.42
C LEU A 227 10.43 -12.98 -1.63
N ASN A 228 10.03 -13.35 -2.83
CA ASN A 228 9.47 -14.66 -3.14
C ASN A 228 10.48 -15.81 -2.94
N THR A 229 11.78 -15.58 -3.14
CA THR A 229 12.82 -16.59 -2.90
C THR A 229 13.20 -16.71 -1.44
N ARG A 230 13.10 -15.64 -0.65
CA ARG A 230 13.47 -15.62 0.77
C ARG A 230 12.32 -15.98 1.69
N LEU A 231 11.10 -15.57 1.37
CA LEU A 231 9.90 -15.90 2.14
C LEU A 231 9.34 -17.24 1.63
N LYS A 232 9.78 -18.32 2.22
CA LYS A 232 9.24 -19.67 1.92
C LYS A 232 7.82 -19.77 2.47
N SER A 233 6.82 -19.59 1.61
CA SER A 233 5.41 -19.78 1.99
C SER A 233 5.12 -21.26 2.34
N PRO A 234 4.26 -21.53 3.33
CA PRO A 234 3.62 -20.56 4.21
C PRO A 234 4.56 -20.07 5.33
N PHE A 235 4.26 -18.91 5.91
CA PHE A 235 4.95 -18.35 7.08
C PHE A 235 3.96 -17.57 7.94
N ARG A 236 4.33 -17.29 9.20
CA ARG A 236 3.54 -16.40 10.05
C ARG A 236 4.01 -14.96 9.87
N TRP A 237 3.17 -14.11 9.28
CA TRP A 237 3.43 -12.67 9.22
C TRP A 237 2.90 -12.01 10.48
N VAL A 238 3.81 -11.43 11.27
CA VAL A 238 3.53 -10.84 12.58
C VAL A 238 3.60 -9.33 12.48
N GLY A 239 2.53 -8.68 12.87
CA GLY A 239 2.44 -7.23 12.91
C GLY A 239 3.14 -6.60 14.11
N PRO A 240 3.14 -5.26 14.18
CA PRO A 240 3.89 -4.53 15.20
C PRO A 240 3.43 -4.79 16.64
N ASP A 241 2.17 -5.15 16.87
CA ASP A 241 1.60 -5.47 18.18
C ASP A 241 1.82 -6.94 18.63
N GLY A 242 2.49 -7.75 17.80
CA GLY A 242 2.74 -9.17 18.06
C GLY A 242 1.62 -10.11 17.60
N ASN A 243 0.47 -9.60 17.16
CA ASN A 243 -0.54 -10.40 16.49
C ASN A 243 -0.13 -10.69 15.05
N GLY A 244 -0.63 -11.78 14.45
CA GLY A 244 -0.25 -12.12 13.08
C GLY A 244 -1.17 -13.14 12.44
N VAL A 245 -0.95 -13.34 11.15
CA VAL A 245 -1.74 -14.23 10.28
C VAL A 245 -0.85 -15.28 9.63
N LEU A 246 -1.43 -16.40 9.23
CA LEU A 246 -0.76 -17.37 8.36
C LEU A 246 -0.78 -16.82 6.94
N ALA A 247 0.41 -16.58 6.37
CA ALA A 247 0.57 -15.91 5.10
C ALA A 247 1.07 -16.87 4.00
N TRP A 248 0.56 -16.68 2.79
CA TRP A 248 1.00 -17.29 1.56
C TRP A 248 1.37 -16.22 0.55
N PHE A 249 2.63 -16.20 0.13
CA PHE A 249 3.06 -15.40 -1.00
C PHE A 249 2.91 -16.22 -2.27
N SER A 250 1.92 -15.91 -3.08
CA SER A 250 1.78 -16.44 -4.42
C SER A 250 2.73 -15.68 -5.35
N GLY A 251 3.41 -16.37 -6.24
CA GLY A 251 4.33 -15.74 -7.19
C GLY A 251 3.64 -14.92 -8.30
N GLY A 252 2.38 -14.55 -8.09
CA GLY A 252 1.52 -13.78 -8.97
C GLY A 252 0.07 -14.20 -8.82
N TYR A 253 -0.83 -13.37 -9.31
CA TYR A 253 -2.22 -13.75 -9.58
C TYR A 253 -2.30 -14.33 -11.01
N GLY A 254 -3.31 -15.13 -11.32
CA GLY A 254 -3.46 -15.72 -12.66
C GLY A 254 -2.36 -16.70 -13.07
N GLY A 255 -1.55 -17.20 -12.12
CA GLY A 255 -0.58 -18.27 -12.33
C GLY A 255 0.74 -17.84 -12.94
N LEU A 256 1.13 -16.60 -12.80
CA LEU A 256 2.46 -16.11 -13.14
C LEU A 256 3.51 -16.83 -12.28
N ILE A 257 4.49 -17.47 -12.91
CA ILE A 257 5.61 -18.10 -12.22
C ILE A 257 6.77 -17.09 -12.23
N PRO A 258 7.37 -16.75 -11.06
CA PRO A 258 8.52 -15.87 -11.01
C PRO A 258 9.66 -16.38 -11.90
N GLY A 259 10.18 -15.51 -12.77
CA GLY A 259 11.26 -15.83 -13.71
C GLY A 259 10.80 -16.29 -15.10
N PHE A 260 9.50 -16.34 -15.38
CA PHE A 260 8.97 -16.58 -16.73
C PHE A 260 8.24 -15.31 -17.22
N HIS A 261 8.81 -14.66 -18.21
CA HIS A 261 8.17 -13.55 -18.90
C HIS A 261 7.08 -14.09 -19.84
N GLY A 262 5.82 -13.85 -19.50
CA GLY A 262 4.67 -14.07 -20.36
C GLY A 262 3.50 -14.79 -19.68
N TYR A 263 2.36 -14.16 -19.73
CA TYR A 263 1.04 -14.65 -19.27
C TYR A 263 0.62 -16.02 -19.88
N HIS A 264 1.28 -16.47 -20.93
CA HIS A 264 0.88 -17.63 -21.71
C HIS A 264 1.55 -18.96 -21.32
N GLN A 265 2.42 -18.97 -20.32
CA GLN A 265 3.20 -20.17 -19.93
C GLN A 265 3.03 -20.58 -18.46
N GLY A 266 2.17 -19.91 -17.70
CA GLY A 266 1.86 -20.28 -16.32
C GLY A 266 0.96 -21.51 -16.21
N TRP A 267 0.80 -22.06 -15.00
CA TRP A 267 -0.09 -23.17 -14.73
C TRP A 267 -1.55 -22.87 -15.11
N SER A 268 -2.02 -21.63 -14.92
CA SER A 268 -3.39 -21.22 -15.23
C SER A 268 -3.69 -21.30 -16.72
N ALA A 269 -2.77 -20.88 -17.58
CA ALA A 269 -2.92 -20.99 -19.02
C ALA A 269 -3.11 -22.44 -19.46
N GLY A 270 -2.45 -23.41 -18.79
CA GLY A 270 -2.66 -24.84 -18.99
C GLY A 270 -4.08 -25.26 -18.66
N PHE A 271 -4.57 -24.96 -17.46
CA PHE A 271 -5.91 -25.30 -17.02
C PHE A 271 -7.02 -24.55 -17.76
N LEU A 272 -6.73 -23.47 -18.44
CA LEU A 272 -7.66 -22.75 -19.32
C LEU A 272 -7.65 -23.26 -20.77
N THR A 273 -6.66 -24.08 -21.16
CA THR A 273 -6.43 -24.47 -22.56
C THR A 273 -6.68 -25.95 -22.83
N SER A 274 -5.89 -26.84 -22.18
CA SER A 274 -5.94 -28.29 -22.39
C SER A 274 -5.27 -29.07 -21.26
N VAL A 275 -5.62 -30.34 -21.14
CA VAL A 275 -5.02 -31.27 -20.16
C VAL A 275 -3.49 -31.36 -20.36
N ASP A 276 -3.00 -31.45 -21.58
CA ASP A 276 -1.56 -31.63 -21.87
C ASP A 276 -0.75 -30.40 -21.45
N ARG A 277 -1.31 -29.18 -21.65
CA ARG A 277 -0.67 -27.94 -21.18
C ARG A 277 -0.75 -27.80 -19.65
N ALA A 278 -1.87 -28.21 -19.05
CA ALA A 278 -2.01 -28.23 -17.58
C ALA A 278 -0.97 -29.16 -16.94
N GLU A 279 -0.77 -30.38 -17.51
CA GLU A 279 0.22 -31.34 -17.07
C GLU A 279 1.64 -30.75 -17.13
N ALA A 280 2.03 -30.20 -18.26
CA ALA A 280 3.37 -29.65 -18.45
C ALA A 280 3.63 -28.43 -17.55
N GLY A 281 2.67 -27.53 -17.43
CA GLY A 281 2.77 -26.33 -16.58
C GLY A 281 2.87 -26.69 -15.10
N LEU A 282 2.02 -27.58 -14.62
CA LEU A 282 2.02 -28.03 -13.24
C LEU A 282 3.28 -28.85 -12.89
N ALA A 283 3.73 -29.71 -13.79
CA ALA A 283 4.95 -30.49 -13.59
C ALA A 283 6.18 -29.59 -13.42
N HIS A 284 6.30 -28.57 -14.28
CA HIS A 284 7.36 -27.58 -14.16
C HIS A 284 7.30 -26.82 -12.82
N PHE A 285 6.11 -26.37 -12.43
CA PHE A 285 5.91 -25.65 -11.18
C PHE A 285 6.29 -26.50 -9.96
N LEU A 286 5.76 -27.73 -9.84
CA LEU A 286 6.04 -28.62 -8.70
C LEU A 286 7.51 -29.04 -8.64
N THR A 287 8.14 -29.31 -9.79
CA THR A 287 9.58 -29.61 -9.84
C THR A 287 10.42 -28.43 -9.34
N THR A 288 10.04 -27.22 -9.70
CA THR A 288 10.68 -25.98 -9.20
C THR A 288 10.52 -25.83 -7.68
N LEU A 289 9.34 -26.15 -7.13
CA LEU A 289 9.11 -26.12 -5.68
C LEU A 289 9.98 -27.17 -4.95
N GLU A 290 10.10 -28.37 -5.48
CA GLU A 290 10.97 -29.43 -4.94
C GLU A 290 12.43 -28.97 -4.90
N GLU A 291 12.94 -28.43 -6.00
CA GLU A 291 14.31 -27.91 -6.12
C GLU A 291 14.60 -26.76 -5.14
N ARG A 292 13.58 -25.98 -4.79
CA ARG A 292 13.67 -24.91 -3.79
C ARG A 292 13.51 -25.43 -2.35
N GLY A 293 13.30 -26.71 -2.15
CA GLY A 293 13.16 -27.34 -0.84
C GLY A 293 11.83 -27.05 -0.15
N TYR A 294 10.74 -26.85 -0.93
CA TYR A 294 9.38 -26.72 -0.37
C TYR A 294 9.02 -27.96 0.45
N PRO A 295 8.71 -27.84 1.76
CA PRO A 295 8.66 -29.01 2.64
C PRO A 295 7.28 -29.70 2.70
N TYR A 296 6.20 -29.08 2.21
CA TYR A 296 4.83 -29.55 2.39
C TYR A 296 4.31 -30.31 1.16
N GLU A 297 3.27 -31.13 1.38
CA GLU A 297 2.55 -31.81 0.30
C GLU A 297 1.46 -30.93 -0.32
N ASP A 298 0.88 -30.01 0.47
CA ASP A 298 -0.21 -29.14 0.05
C ASP A 298 0.32 -27.88 -0.64
N VAL A 299 -0.21 -27.58 -1.83
CA VAL A 299 0.23 -26.48 -2.67
C VAL A 299 -0.98 -25.67 -3.13
N LEU A 300 -0.97 -24.36 -2.93
CA LEU A 300 -2.00 -23.46 -3.43
C LEU A 300 -1.63 -22.95 -4.83
N LEU A 301 -2.56 -23.07 -5.77
CA LEU A 301 -2.57 -22.37 -7.04
C LEU A 301 -3.70 -21.33 -6.99
N TYR A 302 -3.33 -20.08 -6.77
CA TYR A 302 -4.25 -18.98 -6.54
C TYR A 302 -4.41 -18.11 -7.78
N GLY A 303 -5.64 -17.65 -8.04
CA GLY A 303 -6.02 -16.91 -9.24
C GLY A 303 -6.39 -17.88 -10.38
N MET A 304 -6.63 -17.42 -11.52
CA MET A 304 -6.80 -18.18 -12.78
C MET A 304 -7.11 -17.23 -13.92
N PHE A 305 -8.03 -16.28 -13.67
CA PHE A 305 -8.47 -15.29 -14.65
C PHE A 305 -7.82 -13.96 -14.31
N ILE A 306 -7.17 -13.39 -15.29
CA ILE A 306 -6.45 -12.13 -15.15
C ILE A 306 -7.41 -10.91 -15.25
N ASP A 307 -6.86 -9.74 -15.34
CA ASP A 307 -7.46 -8.40 -15.33
C ASP A 307 -8.86 -8.31 -15.94
N ASN A 308 -9.90 -8.30 -15.10
CA ASN A 308 -11.30 -8.13 -15.51
C ASN A 308 -11.82 -9.15 -16.55
N TRP A 309 -11.25 -10.35 -16.59
CA TRP A 309 -11.72 -11.36 -17.55
C TRP A 309 -13.12 -11.88 -17.21
N GLU A 310 -13.83 -12.34 -18.22
CA GLU A 310 -15.00 -13.17 -18.06
C GLU A 310 -14.55 -14.58 -17.58
N ALA A 311 -15.01 -14.98 -16.40
CA ALA A 311 -14.73 -16.31 -15.87
C ALA A 311 -15.38 -17.39 -16.74
N SER A 312 -14.85 -18.62 -16.67
CA SER A 312 -15.38 -19.78 -17.38
C SER A 312 -15.33 -21.01 -16.51
N ASP A 313 -16.29 -21.92 -16.66
CA ASP A 313 -16.35 -23.19 -15.96
C ASP A 313 -15.64 -24.34 -16.72
N ARG A 314 -15.06 -24.06 -17.90
CA ARG A 314 -14.37 -25.07 -18.75
C ARG A 314 -13.18 -25.73 -18.07
N PHE A 315 -12.49 -25.04 -17.14
CA PHE A 315 -11.36 -25.60 -16.42
C PHE A 315 -11.73 -26.83 -15.57
N LEU A 316 -13.02 -26.98 -15.17
CA LEU A 316 -13.50 -28.16 -14.43
C LEU A 316 -13.32 -29.46 -15.22
N ASP A 317 -13.55 -29.38 -16.53
CA ASP A 317 -13.39 -30.54 -17.40
C ASP A 317 -11.91 -30.91 -17.60
N ILE A 318 -11.04 -29.89 -17.64
CA ILE A 318 -9.58 -30.07 -17.72
C ILE A 318 -9.04 -30.67 -16.42
N VAL A 319 -9.48 -30.20 -15.25
CA VAL A 319 -9.10 -30.78 -13.94
C VAL A 319 -9.55 -32.24 -13.86
N ARG A 320 -10.76 -32.56 -14.34
CA ARG A 320 -11.25 -33.94 -14.40
C ARG A 320 -10.35 -34.82 -15.29
N GLY A 321 -10.07 -34.38 -16.53
CA GLY A 321 -9.20 -35.10 -17.46
C GLY A 321 -7.77 -35.26 -16.91
N PHE A 322 -7.26 -34.25 -16.18
CA PHE A 322 -5.96 -34.37 -15.49
C PHE A 322 -5.98 -35.53 -14.46
N ASN A 323 -6.96 -35.53 -13.56
CA ASN A 323 -7.08 -36.58 -12.52
C ASN A 323 -7.45 -37.97 -13.07
N GLU A 324 -7.96 -38.06 -14.29
CA GLU A 324 -8.16 -39.31 -14.99
C GLU A 324 -6.83 -39.94 -15.44
N ARG A 325 -5.82 -39.15 -15.72
CA ARG A 325 -4.48 -39.59 -16.16
C ARG A 325 -3.51 -39.84 -15.00
N TRP A 326 -3.52 -38.93 -14.00
CA TRP A 326 -2.53 -38.90 -12.93
C TRP A 326 -3.12 -39.29 -11.58
N VAL A 327 -2.39 -40.08 -10.79
CA VAL A 327 -2.69 -40.37 -9.37
C VAL A 327 -1.86 -39.47 -8.42
N ASN A 328 -0.76 -38.91 -8.91
CA ASN A 328 0.06 -37.93 -8.23
C ASN A 328 0.64 -36.95 -9.25
N PRO A 329 0.47 -35.62 -9.06
CA PRO A 329 -0.28 -34.95 -7.96
C PRO A 329 -1.79 -35.17 -8.10
N VAL A 330 -2.50 -35.01 -6.96
CA VAL A 330 -3.96 -34.87 -6.94
C VAL A 330 -4.31 -33.39 -7.05
N VAL A 331 -5.17 -33.03 -8.00
CA VAL A 331 -5.61 -31.66 -8.22
C VAL A 331 -7.07 -31.50 -7.79
N GLU A 332 -7.32 -30.56 -6.90
CA GLU A 332 -8.66 -30.25 -6.38
C GLU A 332 -9.03 -28.79 -6.69
N VAL A 333 -10.27 -28.54 -7.13
CA VAL A 333 -10.82 -27.19 -7.21
C VAL A 333 -11.32 -26.82 -5.81
N ALA A 334 -10.75 -25.76 -5.25
CA ALA A 334 -10.89 -25.40 -3.85
C ALA A 334 -11.22 -23.91 -3.66
N THR A 335 -11.64 -23.55 -2.45
CA THR A 335 -11.53 -22.18 -1.98
C THR A 335 -10.18 -21.95 -1.31
N THR A 336 -9.82 -20.71 -1.07
CA THR A 336 -8.63 -20.35 -0.28
C THR A 336 -8.71 -20.87 1.15
N ASP A 337 -9.92 -20.89 1.72
CA ASP A 337 -10.20 -21.42 3.07
C ASP A 337 -9.86 -22.92 3.15
N ASP A 338 -10.23 -23.72 2.14
CA ASP A 338 -9.92 -25.15 2.11
C ASP A 338 -8.42 -25.41 2.21
N PHE A 339 -7.62 -24.65 1.43
CA PHE A 339 -6.18 -24.78 1.46
C PHE A 339 -5.61 -24.41 2.83
N PHE A 340 -6.01 -23.25 3.37
CA PHE A 340 -5.47 -22.80 4.64
C PHE A 340 -5.85 -23.73 5.80
N HIS A 341 -7.06 -24.26 5.84
CA HIS A 341 -7.47 -25.23 6.84
C HIS A 341 -6.65 -26.54 6.72
N ALA A 342 -6.35 -26.98 5.49
CA ALA A 342 -5.54 -28.18 5.27
C ALA A 342 -4.07 -27.98 5.69
N ILE A 343 -3.47 -26.85 5.36
CA ILE A 343 -2.05 -26.61 5.65
C ILE A 343 -1.82 -26.21 7.11
N GLU A 344 -2.70 -25.43 7.72
CA GLU A 344 -2.56 -25.00 9.12
C GLU A 344 -2.40 -26.17 10.09
N ALA A 345 -3.12 -27.28 9.83
CA ALA A 345 -3.01 -28.50 10.63
C ALA A 345 -1.65 -29.20 10.54
N LYS A 346 -0.85 -28.89 9.52
CA LYS A 346 0.44 -29.54 9.21
C LYS A 346 1.65 -28.66 9.51
N VAL A 347 1.45 -27.34 9.64
CA VAL A 347 2.53 -26.38 9.88
C VAL A 347 2.77 -26.20 11.38
N GLY A 348 3.64 -27.03 11.94
CA GLY A 348 4.21 -26.85 13.28
C GLY A 348 5.54 -26.10 13.21
N GLY A 349 5.72 -25.05 14.05
CA GLY A 349 7.01 -24.33 14.16
C GLY A 349 7.40 -23.50 12.95
N LEU A 350 6.41 -22.85 12.30
CA LEU A 350 6.67 -21.88 11.23
C LEU A 350 7.56 -20.73 11.70
N GLY A 351 8.48 -20.31 10.81
CA GLY A 351 9.23 -19.09 10.99
C GLY A 351 8.30 -17.87 11.01
N GLU A 352 8.58 -16.92 11.90
CA GLU A 352 7.91 -15.64 11.95
C GLU A 352 8.64 -14.65 11.03
N VAL A 353 7.88 -13.89 10.26
CA VAL A 353 8.35 -12.73 9.51
C VAL A 353 7.78 -11.49 10.17
N ARG A 354 8.66 -10.58 10.58
CA ARG A 354 8.32 -9.31 11.23
C ARG A 354 8.88 -8.16 10.42
N GLY A 355 8.09 -7.11 10.22
CA GLY A 355 8.50 -5.92 9.49
C GLY A 355 7.59 -5.55 8.32
N SER A 356 7.81 -4.35 7.80
CA SER A 356 7.14 -3.85 6.60
C SER A 356 7.77 -4.46 5.35
N PHE A 357 6.96 -4.85 4.39
CA PHE A 357 7.44 -5.20 3.04
C PHE A 357 7.69 -3.97 2.17
N GLY A 358 7.38 -2.79 2.70
CA GLY A 358 7.45 -1.53 1.98
C GLY A 358 6.30 -1.36 0.99
N VAL A 359 6.45 -0.37 0.13
CA VAL A 359 5.40 0.11 -0.78
C VAL A 359 6.01 0.31 -2.17
N TYR A 360 5.70 -0.58 -3.11
CA TYR A 360 6.34 -0.56 -4.43
C TYR A 360 5.59 0.30 -5.46
N TRP A 361 4.27 0.41 -5.36
CA TRP A 361 3.43 1.02 -6.38
C TRP A 361 2.86 2.39 -5.99
N GLU A 362 2.96 2.74 -4.73
CA GLU A 362 2.48 4.02 -4.22
C GLU A 362 3.18 5.22 -4.84
N ASP A 363 4.41 5.06 -5.36
CA ASP A 363 5.10 6.14 -6.07
C ASP A 363 4.37 6.60 -7.33
N GLY A 364 3.71 5.68 -8.04
CA GLY A 364 2.93 6.00 -9.24
C GLY A 364 1.81 7.03 -8.96
N THR A 365 1.27 7.05 -7.74
CA THR A 365 0.23 8.00 -7.35
C THR A 365 0.70 9.45 -7.37
N ALA A 366 2.01 9.69 -7.22
CA ALA A 366 2.60 11.01 -7.35
C ALA A 366 2.55 11.58 -8.79
N SER A 367 2.05 10.80 -9.78
CA SER A 367 1.67 11.32 -11.10
C SER A 367 0.40 12.18 -11.08
N THR A 368 -0.29 12.25 -9.93
CA THR A 368 -1.56 12.96 -9.72
C THR A 368 -1.55 13.70 -8.38
N ALA A 369 -0.50 14.49 -8.16
CA ALA A 369 -0.23 15.12 -6.86
C ALA A 369 -1.39 15.98 -6.33
N ARG A 370 -2.19 16.60 -7.21
CA ARG A 370 -3.34 17.44 -6.81
C ARG A 370 -4.47 16.60 -6.21
N GLU A 371 -4.89 15.55 -6.89
CA GLU A 371 -5.98 14.68 -6.45
C GLU A 371 -5.56 13.87 -5.20
N LEU A 372 -4.28 13.49 -5.13
CA LEU A 372 -3.71 12.86 -3.95
C LEU A 372 -3.78 13.79 -2.73
N ALA A 373 -3.40 15.06 -2.89
CA ALA A 373 -3.54 16.09 -1.85
C ALA A 373 -5.00 16.30 -1.41
N MET A 374 -5.96 16.28 -2.36
CA MET A 374 -7.39 16.38 -2.06
C MET A 374 -7.87 15.24 -1.16
N VAL A 375 -7.48 14.01 -1.45
CA VAL A 375 -7.89 12.84 -0.64
C VAL A 375 -7.25 12.88 0.75
N ARG A 376 -5.98 13.26 0.86
CA ARG A 376 -5.31 13.44 2.15
C ARG A 376 -6.00 14.50 3.02
N LEU A 377 -6.41 15.62 2.43
CA LEU A 377 -7.21 16.63 3.13
C LEU A 377 -8.59 16.07 3.51
N ALA A 378 -9.26 15.36 2.62
CA ALA A 378 -10.56 14.75 2.91
C ALA A 378 -10.50 13.80 4.12
N LYS A 379 -9.48 12.94 4.22
CA LYS A 379 -9.28 12.03 5.38
C LYS A 379 -9.18 12.79 6.71
N ARG A 380 -8.45 13.92 6.75
CA ARG A 380 -8.36 14.75 7.96
C ARG A 380 -9.68 15.43 8.31
N LEU A 381 -10.38 15.96 7.30
CA LEU A 381 -11.69 16.60 7.51
C LEU A 381 -12.77 15.57 7.90
N LEU A 382 -12.70 14.33 7.41
CA LEU A 382 -13.61 13.26 7.81
C LEU A 382 -13.41 12.85 9.26
N TYR A 383 -12.15 12.73 9.75
CA TYR A 383 -11.90 12.57 11.19
C TYR A 383 -12.53 13.71 12.01
N PHE A 384 -12.31 14.96 11.57
CA PHE A 384 -12.92 16.11 12.23
C PHE A 384 -14.44 16.03 12.24
N ALA A 385 -15.06 15.72 11.10
CA ALA A 385 -16.52 15.61 11.00
C ALA A 385 -17.05 14.51 11.95
N GLU A 386 -16.49 13.29 11.92
CA GLU A 386 -16.91 12.20 12.79
C GLU A 386 -16.85 12.59 14.27
N ALA A 387 -15.72 13.19 14.70
CA ALA A 387 -15.55 13.62 16.09
C ALA A 387 -16.54 14.70 16.52
N ALA A 388 -16.73 15.72 15.68
CA ALA A 388 -17.67 16.81 15.95
C ALA A 388 -19.13 16.30 16.02
N TYR A 389 -19.53 15.48 15.03
CA TYR A 389 -20.89 14.92 15.04
C TYR A 389 -21.09 13.86 16.12
N ALA A 390 -20.07 13.16 16.59
CA ALA A 390 -20.18 12.29 17.75
C ALA A 390 -20.54 13.07 19.02
N MET A 391 -19.93 14.24 19.23
CA MET A 391 -20.29 15.12 20.36
C MET A 391 -21.70 15.70 20.20
N ASP A 392 -22.10 16.03 18.98
CA ASP A 392 -23.48 16.47 18.70
C ASP A 392 -24.50 15.35 18.99
N TYR A 393 -24.17 14.11 18.60
CA TYR A 393 -25.00 12.94 18.86
C TYR A 393 -25.21 12.69 20.36
N LEU A 394 -24.19 12.85 21.19
CA LEU A 394 -24.33 12.75 22.65
C LEU A 394 -25.27 13.80 23.22
N ARG A 395 -25.47 14.94 22.53
CA ARG A 395 -26.42 16.00 22.88
C ARG A 395 -27.81 15.79 22.28
N GLY A 396 -28.06 14.66 21.61
CA GLY A 396 -29.32 14.31 20.97
C GLY A 396 -29.53 14.86 19.57
N LEU A 397 -28.47 15.38 18.90
CA LEU A 397 -28.53 15.85 17.53
C LEU A 397 -28.27 14.73 16.52
N ASN A 398 -28.61 14.97 15.26
CA ASN A 398 -28.44 13.98 14.18
C ASN A 398 -26.96 13.70 13.87
N TYR A 399 -26.65 12.44 13.54
CA TYR A 399 -25.35 11.99 13.04
C TYR A 399 -25.48 11.63 11.55
N PRO A 400 -24.76 12.28 10.64
CA PRO A 400 -24.90 12.11 9.18
C PRO A 400 -24.14 10.86 8.68
N LYS A 401 -24.57 9.67 9.13
CA LYS A 401 -23.85 8.41 8.85
C LYS A 401 -23.72 8.14 7.36
N ASN A 402 -24.80 8.31 6.59
CA ASN A 402 -24.78 7.98 5.17
C ASN A 402 -23.83 8.87 4.37
N GLU A 403 -23.76 10.14 4.71
CA GLU A 403 -22.87 11.13 4.08
C GLU A 403 -21.40 10.83 4.41
N LEU A 404 -21.12 10.45 5.65
CA LEU A 404 -19.79 10.04 6.09
C LEU A 404 -19.35 8.74 5.42
N ASP A 405 -20.21 7.73 5.37
CA ASP A 405 -19.94 6.45 4.72
C ASP A 405 -19.70 6.63 3.21
N ASP A 406 -20.48 7.47 2.54
CA ASP A 406 -20.31 7.78 1.10
C ASP A 406 -18.98 8.49 0.82
N ALA A 407 -18.56 9.39 1.71
CA ALA A 407 -17.26 10.06 1.61
C ALA A 407 -16.11 9.08 1.84
N TRP A 408 -16.15 8.24 2.87
CA TRP A 408 -15.15 7.21 3.12
C TRP A 408 -15.08 6.17 2.00
N ARG A 409 -16.22 5.76 1.45
CA ARG A 409 -16.25 4.88 0.28
C ARG A 409 -15.53 5.52 -0.91
N SER A 410 -15.72 6.81 -1.14
CA SER A 410 -15.03 7.54 -2.22
C SER A 410 -13.51 7.59 -1.99
N VAL A 411 -13.04 7.70 -0.75
CA VAL A 411 -11.63 7.59 -0.37
C VAL A 411 -11.08 6.21 -0.76
N VAL A 412 -11.75 5.12 -0.37
CA VAL A 412 -11.32 3.75 -0.67
C VAL A 412 -11.26 3.48 -2.19
N TYR A 413 -12.25 3.98 -2.95
CA TYR A 413 -12.26 3.85 -4.41
C TYR A 413 -11.16 4.68 -5.09
N PHE A 414 -10.72 5.77 -4.49
CA PHE A 414 -9.56 6.51 -4.96
C PHE A 414 -8.24 5.80 -4.64
N ASP A 415 -8.10 5.20 -3.46
CA ASP A 415 -6.88 4.49 -3.04
C ASP A 415 -6.79 3.05 -3.58
N GLU A 416 -7.80 2.58 -4.30
CA GLU A 416 -7.75 1.35 -5.10
C GLU A 416 -6.64 1.47 -6.16
N HIS A 417 -5.91 0.37 -6.45
CA HIS A 417 -4.64 0.38 -7.18
C HIS A 417 -4.75 0.73 -8.67
N THR A 418 -5.92 0.62 -9.27
CA THR A 418 -6.14 0.97 -10.67
C THR A 418 -6.28 2.48 -10.82
N TRP A 419 -5.19 3.16 -11.21
CA TRP A 419 -5.16 4.61 -11.32
C TRP A 419 -5.72 5.13 -12.63
N GLY A 420 -5.52 4.39 -13.71
CA GLY A 420 -5.99 4.71 -15.05
C GLY A 420 -5.92 3.51 -16.01
N ALA A 421 -6.02 3.78 -17.30
CA ALA A 421 -6.07 2.76 -18.36
C ALA A 421 -4.69 2.11 -18.61
N TRP A 422 -4.70 0.89 -19.18
CA TRP A 422 -3.49 0.17 -19.60
C TRP A 422 -2.65 0.95 -20.62
N ASN A 423 -3.29 1.80 -21.45
CA ASN A 423 -2.63 2.64 -22.44
C ASN A 423 -2.48 4.12 -21.97
N SER A 424 -2.58 4.39 -20.68
CA SER A 424 -2.52 5.76 -20.12
C SER A 424 -1.27 6.54 -20.48
N VAL A 425 -0.14 5.86 -20.72
CA VAL A 425 1.14 6.47 -21.10
C VAL A 425 1.42 6.35 -22.59
N SER A 426 1.09 5.23 -23.23
CA SER A 426 1.34 5.01 -24.66
C SER A 426 0.38 5.80 -25.56
N ASP A 427 -0.84 6.10 -25.09
CA ASP A 427 -1.86 6.87 -25.82
C ASP A 427 -2.68 7.78 -24.88
N PRO A 428 -2.03 8.78 -24.22
CA PRO A 428 -2.62 9.56 -23.13
C PRO A 428 -3.81 10.43 -23.55
N PHE A 429 -3.97 10.68 -24.85
CA PHE A 429 -5.07 11.50 -25.40
C PHE A 429 -6.25 10.65 -25.90
N ASN A 430 -6.21 9.34 -25.74
CA ASN A 430 -7.33 8.47 -26.07
C ASN A 430 -8.56 8.84 -25.23
N PRO A 431 -9.75 9.01 -25.82
CA PRO A 431 -10.96 9.34 -25.08
C PRO A 431 -11.27 8.39 -23.92
N SER A 432 -10.98 7.09 -24.06
CA SER A 432 -11.17 6.11 -22.99
C SER A 432 -10.21 6.33 -21.83
N VAL A 433 -8.96 6.70 -22.11
CA VAL A 433 -7.95 7.05 -21.07
C VAL A 433 -8.40 8.27 -20.28
N ILE A 434 -8.84 9.32 -20.99
CA ILE A 434 -9.32 10.56 -20.36
C ILE A 434 -10.54 10.27 -19.50
N GLU A 435 -11.49 9.48 -19.98
CA GLU A 435 -12.72 9.18 -19.25
C GLU A 435 -12.47 8.30 -18.02
N GLN A 436 -11.62 7.26 -18.12
CA GLN A 436 -11.24 6.45 -16.94
C GLN A 436 -10.62 7.31 -15.86
N TRP A 437 -9.71 8.21 -16.24
CA TRP A 437 -9.11 9.14 -15.28
C TRP A 437 -10.15 10.11 -14.70
N ARG A 438 -11.06 10.64 -15.51
CA ARG A 438 -12.13 11.53 -15.04
C ARG A 438 -13.00 10.87 -13.96
N ILE A 439 -13.33 9.58 -14.13
CA ILE A 439 -14.08 8.81 -13.14
C ILE A 439 -13.22 8.63 -11.86
N LYS A 440 -11.97 8.23 -12.00
CA LYS A 440 -11.04 8.04 -10.86
C LYS A 440 -10.85 9.34 -10.07
N ALA A 441 -10.51 10.44 -10.71
CA ALA A 441 -10.40 11.75 -10.09
C ALA A 441 -11.72 12.22 -9.43
N GLY A 442 -12.86 11.82 -10.01
CA GLY A 442 -14.19 12.09 -9.45
C GLY A 442 -14.36 11.61 -8.02
N PHE A 443 -13.73 10.51 -7.63
CA PHE A 443 -13.74 10.04 -6.24
C PHE A 443 -13.00 10.99 -5.30
N ALA A 444 -11.83 11.52 -5.70
CA ALA A 444 -11.10 12.51 -4.92
C ALA A 444 -11.93 13.79 -4.70
N HIS A 445 -12.52 14.30 -5.78
CA HIS A 445 -13.41 15.48 -5.73
C HIS A 445 -14.63 15.24 -4.84
N LYS A 446 -15.29 14.07 -4.97
CA LYS A 446 -16.47 13.73 -4.19
C LYS A 446 -16.12 13.61 -2.70
N ALA A 447 -15.02 12.92 -2.35
CA ALA A 447 -14.57 12.77 -0.97
C ALA A 447 -14.30 14.14 -0.32
N LEU A 448 -13.53 15.01 -1.00
CA LEU A 448 -13.19 16.34 -0.49
C LEU A 448 -14.44 17.23 -0.37
N ASN A 449 -15.26 17.31 -1.40
CA ASN A 449 -16.46 18.16 -1.37
C ASN A 449 -17.40 17.75 -0.23
N ARG A 450 -17.62 16.46 -0.04
CA ARG A 450 -18.45 15.96 1.06
C ARG A 450 -17.83 16.25 2.44
N ALA A 451 -16.52 16.06 2.57
CA ALA A 451 -15.81 16.37 3.81
C ALA A 451 -15.89 17.87 4.16
N VAL A 452 -15.73 18.75 3.16
CA VAL A 452 -15.87 20.21 3.34
C VAL A 452 -17.30 20.61 3.71
N GLU A 453 -18.32 20.03 3.05
CA GLU A 453 -19.73 20.24 3.43
C GLU A 453 -20.02 19.87 4.88
N LEU A 454 -19.53 18.70 5.32
CA LEU A 454 -19.71 18.19 6.68
C LEU A 454 -18.99 19.00 7.76
N THR A 455 -17.90 19.69 7.38
CA THR A 455 -17.07 20.47 8.32
C THR A 455 -17.21 21.97 8.16
N ARG A 456 -18.12 22.45 7.33
CA ARG A 456 -18.28 23.87 7.02
C ARG A 456 -18.57 24.71 8.26
N GLY A 457 -17.83 25.84 8.43
CA GLY A 457 -17.99 26.81 9.52
C GLY A 457 -16.81 27.78 9.57
N ASP A 458 -16.87 28.73 10.48
CA ASP A 458 -15.92 29.80 10.70
C ASP A 458 -15.31 29.79 12.11
N TYR A 459 -15.36 28.66 12.78
CA TYR A 459 -14.76 28.46 14.09
C TYR A 459 -13.34 27.89 13.96
N ALA A 460 -12.45 28.33 14.84
CA ALA A 460 -11.25 27.53 15.16
C ALA A 460 -11.70 26.42 16.10
N SER A 461 -11.52 25.17 15.69
CA SER A 461 -12.08 23.99 16.35
C SER A 461 -11.02 22.95 16.68
N ASN A 462 -11.16 22.32 17.83
CA ASN A 462 -10.36 21.22 18.30
C ASN A 462 -11.19 19.92 18.33
N PRO A 463 -11.05 19.01 17.37
CA PRO A 463 -11.74 17.73 17.35
C PRO A 463 -11.02 16.62 18.16
N TYR A 464 -9.94 16.95 18.85
CA TYR A 464 -9.15 15.97 19.61
C TYR A 464 -9.49 16.00 21.10
N PRO A 465 -9.37 14.87 21.80
CA PRO A 465 -9.64 14.78 23.25
C PRO A 465 -8.42 15.21 24.10
N PHE A 466 -7.65 16.14 23.60
CA PHE A 466 -6.53 16.82 24.29
C PHE A 466 -6.37 18.24 23.77
N THR A 467 -5.70 19.07 24.54
CA THR A 467 -5.40 20.47 24.16
C THR A 467 -4.55 20.49 22.88
N VAL A 468 -4.99 21.27 21.88
CA VAL A 468 -4.22 21.55 20.66
C VAL A 468 -3.86 23.03 20.59
N GLU A 469 -2.74 23.31 19.92
CA GLU A 469 -2.28 24.65 19.67
C GLU A 469 -1.54 24.73 18.33
N GLY A 470 -1.59 25.88 17.65
CA GLY A 470 -0.91 26.07 16.40
C GLY A 470 -1.23 27.40 15.73
N LEU A 471 -0.60 27.64 14.60
CA LEU A 471 -0.91 28.78 13.75
C LEU A 471 -2.00 28.43 12.75
N ILE A 472 -3.05 29.24 12.72
CA ILE A 472 -4.06 29.27 11.66
C ILE A 472 -3.95 30.62 10.95
N GLU A 473 -3.62 30.62 9.66
CA GLU A 473 -3.43 31.84 8.88
C GLU A 473 -2.55 32.89 9.59
N GLY A 474 -1.44 32.46 10.20
CA GLY A 474 -0.50 33.29 10.92
C GLY A 474 -0.96 33.77 12.30
N THR A 475 -2.12 33.30 12.77
CA THR A 475 -2.67 33.64 14.10
C THR A 475 -2.53 32.43 15.04
N TYR A 476 -1.94 32.63 16.21
CA TYR A 476 -1.80 31.54 17.22
C TYR A 476 -3.13 31.29 17.92
N VAL A 477 -3.52 30.05 17.96
CA VAL A 477 -4.74 29.55 18.60
C VAL A 477 -4.39 28.38 19.53
N LYS A 478 -4.97 28.39 20.74
CA LYS A 478 -4.87 27.29 21.71
C LYS A 478 -6.27 26.94 22.19
N LEU A 479 -6.65 25.68 22.04
CA LEU A 479 -8.00 25.21 22.39
C LEU A 479 -7.94 24.00 23.33
N PRO A 480 -8.78 24.00 24.40
CA PRO A 480 -9.02 22.80 25.21
C PRO A 480 -9.55 21.62 24.41
N PRO A 481 -9.58 20.40 25.00
CA PRO A 481 -10.17 19.22 24.37
C PRO A 481 -11.60 19.50 23.87
N MET A 482 -11.93 18.96 22.68
CA MET A 482 -13.29 18.95 22.11
C MET A 482 -14.00 20.30 22.17
N SER A 483 -13.32 21.40 21.85
CA SER A 483 -13.83 22.77 21.97
C SER A 483 -13.62 23.60 20.71
N SER A 484 -14.28 24.76 20.67
CA SER A 484 -14.13 25.69 19.57
C SER A 484 -14.33 27.14 20.02
N MET A 485 -13.84 28.09 19.23
CA MET A 485 -14.06 29.51 19.39
C MET A 485 -14.23 30.19 18.03
N PRO A 486 -14.96 31.31 17.91
CA PRO A 486 -14.98 32.09 16.67
C PRO A 486 -13.56 32.49 16.25
N PHE A 487 -13.21 32.24 14.97
CA PHE A 487 -11.88 32.56 14.47
C PHE A 487 -11.83 33.98 13.94
N ASN A 488 -10.84 34.73 14.41
CA ASN A 488 -10.54 36.07 13.92
C ASN A 488 -9.06 36.15 13.57
N ARG A 489 -8.76 36.32 12.26
CA ARG A 489 -7.40 36.51 11.78
C ARG A 489 -6.78 37.81 12.29
N LYS A 490 -5.58 37.74 12.82
CA LYS A 490 -4.79 38.92 13.18
C LYS A 490 -4.21 39.58 11.92
N PRO A 491 -4.21 40.94 11.85
CA PRO A 491 -3.57 41.64 10.77
C PRO A 491 -2.05 41.38 10.75
N VAL A 492 -1.46 41.37 9.56
CA VAL A 492 -0.01 41.26 9.35
C VAL A 492 0.54 42.57 8.83
N VAL A 493 1.77 42.89 9.21
CA VAL A 493 2.49 44.08 8.75
C VAL A 493 3.58 43.66 7.77
N LYS A 494 3.62 44.27 6.59
CA LYS A 494 4.69 44.06 5.62
C LYS A 494 5.93 44.85 6.06
N ARG A 495 7.09 44.14 6.10
CA ARG A 495 8.39 44.75 6.40
C ARG A 495 9.15 45.07 5.12
N ALA A 496 9.97 46.15 5.14
CA ALA A 496 10.92 46.42 4.06
C ALA A 496 12.04 45.40 4.06
N ILE A 497 12.49 45.02 2.88
CA ILE A 497 13.62 44.14 2.65
C ILE A 497 14.72 44.89 1.90
N ASN A 498 15.98 44.58 2.24
CA ASN A 498 17.17 45.13 1.59
C ASN A 498 18.03 44.01 1.04
N GLY A 499 17.86 43.72 -0.26
CA GLY A 499 18.60 42.67 -0.94
C GLY A 499 18.06 41.25 -0.67
N ASN A 500 18.88 40.22 -0.98
CA ASN A 500 18.53 38.80 -0.92
C ASN A 500 19.05 38.09 0.34
N ASP A 501 19.73 38.80 1.21
CA ASP A 501 20.32 38.28 2.44
C ASP A 501 19.56 38.81 3.65
N ALA A 502 19.19 37.94 4.57
CA ALA A 502 18.48 38.31 5.79
C ALA A 502 18.70 37.33 6.91
N VAL A 503 18.48 37.78 8.13
CA VAL A 503 18.41 36.94 9.33
C VAL A 503 17.04 37.11 9.96
N PHE A 504 16.35 36.05 10.18
CA PHE A 504 15.05 35.97 10.83
C PHE A 504 15.18 35.24 12.17
N GLU A 505 14.62 35.83 13.23
CA GLU A 505 14.83 35.29 14.58
C GLU A 505 13.54 35.36 15.40
N THR A 506 13.27 34.28 16.12
CA THR A 506 12.25 34.17 17.17
C THR A 506 12.92 33.77 18.49
N SER A 507 12.11 33.53 19.53
CA SER A 507 12.63 32.91 20.79
C SER A 507 13.21 31.53 20.59
N HIS A 508 12.77 30.77 19.55
CA HIS A 508 13.11 29.37 19.33
C HIS A 508 14.17 29.15 18.26
N TYR A 509 14.05 29.87 17.14
CA TYR A 509 14.90 29.65 15.97
C TYR A 509 15.56 30.94 15.48
N ARG A 510 16.77 30.75 14.93
CA ARG A 510 17.46 31.76 14.12
C ARG A 510 17.68 31.17 12.73
N VAL A 511 17.09 31.79 11.71
CA VAL A 511 17.15 31.37 10.31
C VAL A 511 17.94 32.40 9.51
N VAL A 512 18.93 31.91 8.73
CA VAL A 512 19.75 32.76 7.85
C VAL A 512 19.41 32.46 6.39
N VAL A 513 19.04 33.50 5.68
CA VAL A 513 18.83 33.48 4.23
C VAL A 513 20.01 34.15 3.56
N LYS A 514 20.61 33.53 2.55
CA LYS A 514 21.65 34.10 1.68
C LYS A 514 21.30 33.86 0.22
N ASN A 515 21.39 34.91 -0.59
CA ASN A 515 21.00 34.85 -2.01
C ASN A 515 19.60 34.22 -2.23
N GLY A 516 18.67 34.47 -1.30
CA GLY A 516 17.32 33.93 -1.36
C GLY A 516 17.16 32.48 -0.86
N GLU A 517 18.25 31.80 -0.47
CA GLU A 517 18.25 30.41 0.01
C GLU A 517 18.40 30.32 1.53
N VAL A 518 17.70 29.37 2.16
CA VAL A 518 17.86 29.08 3.60
C VAL A 518 19.14 28.26 3.80
N VAL A 519 20.16 28.90 4.40
CA VAL A 519 21.52 28.31 4.56
C VAL A 519 21.83 27.91 6.00
N SER A 520 21.06 28.36 7.00
CA SER A 520 21.25 28.00 8.40
C SER A 520 19.92 28.05 9.15
N ILE A 521 19.68 27.07 9.98
CA ILE A 521 18.57 27.02 10.96
C ILE A 521 19.17 26.62 12.30
N VAL A 522 19.34 27.57 13.21
CA VAL A 522 19.83 27.31 14.55
C VAL A 522 18.67 27.17 15.52
N ASP A 523 18.55 26.05 16.18
CA ASP A 523 17.71 25.84 17.36
C ASP A 523 18.38 26.47 18.56
N LYS A 524 17.76 27.53 19.11
CA LYS A 524 18.34 28.33 20.20
C LYS A 524 18.32 27.60 21.55
N GLU A 525 17.37 26.71 21.78
CA GLU A 525 17.29 25.93 23.03
C GLU A 525 18.33 24.80 23.03
N LEU A 526 18.54 24.15 21.90
CA LEU A 526 19.55 23.11 21.72
C LEU A 526 20.96 23.70 21.53
N ASN A 527 21.06 24.97 21.16
CA ASN A 527 22.28 25.64 20.68
C ASN A 527 22.94 24.84 19.56
N ALA A 528 22.15 24.39 18.57
CA ALA A 528 22.58 23.49 17.51
C ALA A 528 22.15 24.00 16.14
N GLU A 529 23.04 23.88 15.15
CA GLU A 529 22.72 24.03 13.72
C GLU A 529 21.99 22.78 13.25
N LEU A 530 20.77 22.94 12.77
CA LEU A 530 19.90 21.82 12.40
C LEU A 530 20.17 21.29 10.98
N ILE A 531 20.78 22.09 10.09
CA ILE A 531 20.92 21.75 8.66
C ILE A 531 22.38 21.76 8.19
N ASP A 532 22.66 20.93 7.19
CA ASP A 532 23.95 20.91 6.48
C ASP A 532 23.72 21.21 5.00
N THR A 533 24.04 22.42 4.60
CA THR A 533 23.81 22.91 3.23
C THR A 533 24.99 22.67 2.30
N SER A 534 25.90 21.77 2.64
CA SER A 534 27.06 21.42 1.80
C SER A 534 26.68 20.74 0.48
N ARG A 535 25.54 20.05 0.44
CA ARG A 535 25.02 19.36 -0.75
C ARG A 535 23.77 20.03 -1.33
N TYR A 536 22.78 20.35 -0.48
CA TYR A 536 21.50 20.94 -0.84
C TYR A 536 21.13 22.03 0.15
N PHE A 537 20.39 23.07 -0.28
CA PHE A 537 19.77 24.02 0.62
C PHE A 537 18.54 23.40 1.30
N PHE A 538 18.10 24.04 2.39
CA PHE A 538 16.88 23.61 3.06
C PHE A 538 15.64 23.94 2.22
N ASP A 539 14.81 22.92 1.96
CA ASP A 539 13.62 23.00 1.12
C ASP A 539 13.93 23.35 -0.36
N GLU A 540 15.12 22.98 -0.84
CA GLU A 540 15.52 23.20 -2.23
C GLU A 540 14.68 22.36 -3.20
N PHE A 541 14.17 22.99 -4.26
CA PHE A 541 13.47 22.32 -5.34
C PHE A 541 14.43 21.58 -6.27
N ILE A 542 14.20 20.29 -6.40
CA ILE A 542 15.02 19.39 -7.22
C ILE A 542 14.15 18.76 -8.30
N TYR A 543 14.59 18.88 -9.54
CA TYR A 543 13.97 18.24 -10.69
C TYR A 543 14.91 17.15 -11.23
N VAL A 544 14.37 15.96 -11.44
CA VAL A 544 15.11 14.83 -12.02
C VAL A 544 14.52 14.53 -13.38
N LEU A 545 15.35 14.73 -14.43
CA LEU A 545 14.97 14.40 -15.79
C LEU A 545 15.49 13.00 -16.12
N GLY A 546 14.60 12.10 -16.51
CA GLY A 546 14.94 10.76 -17.04
C GLY A 546 15.52 10.88 -18.43
N GLY A 547 16.68 10.24 -18.70
CA GLY A 547 17.36 10.33 -19.99
C GLY A 547 16.58 9.75 -21.17
N ARG A 548 16.79 10.31 -22.36
CA ARG A 548 16.25 9.78 -23.61
C ARG A 548 16.92 8.44 -23.97
N GLY A 549 16.11 7.43 -24.33
CA GLY A 549 16.58 6.18 -24.96
C GLY A 549 16.93 5.01 -24.04
N THR A 550 17.20 5.22 -22.78
CA THR A 550 17.04 4.24 -21.70
C THR A 550 15.86 4.73 -20.87
N SER A 551 14.66 4.37 -21.28
CA SER A 551 13.52 4.77 -20.48
C SER A 551 13.78 4.25 -19.06
N MET A 552 13.65 5.11 -18.03
CA MET A 552 13.55 4.65 -16.64
C MET A 552 12.48 3.53 -16.54
N GLU A 553 11.55 3.53 -17.45
CA GLU A 553 10.56 2.52 -17.73
C GLU A 553 11.18 1.13 -18.00
N ARG A 554 12.12 0.98 -18.93
CA ARG A 554 12.82 -0.30 -19.15
C ARG A 554 13.66 -0.71 -17.96
N THR A 555 14.27 0.25 -17.30
CA THR A 555 15.07 0.03 -16.11
C THR A 555 14.20 -0.40 -14.93
N ILE A 556 13.03 0.22 -14.77
CA ILE A 556 12.05 -0.14 -13.75
C ILE A 556 11.44 -1.52 -14.03
N LEU A 557 11.17 -1.84 -15.32
CA LEU A 557 10.63 -3.14 -15.73
C LEU A 557 11.67 -4.27 -15.75
N ASN A 558 12.93 -3.97 -16.09
CA ASN A 558 13.97 -4.98 -16.28
C ASN A 558 14.84 -5.25 -15.05
N TYR A 559 14.41 -4.81 -13.84
CA TYR A 559 15.09 -5.16 -12.59
C TYR A 559 16.60 -4.91 -12.60
N LEU A 560 17.02 -3.66 -12.76
CA LEU A 560 18.41 -3.32 -12.55
C LEU A 560 18.73 -3.41 -11.06
N TYR A 561 19.38 -4.49 -10.69
CA TYR A 561 19.95 -4.66 -9.37
C TYR A 561 21.25 -3.88 -9.22
N GLU A 562 21.58 -3.56 -7.98
CA GLU A 562 22.88 -3.02 -7.63
C GLU A 562 23.99 -3.93 -8.17
N GLY A 563 24.81 -3.42 -9.10
CA GLY A 563 25.88 -4.19 -9.77
C GLY A 563 25.67 -4.50 -11.25
N GLU A 564 24.48 -4.21 -11.84
CA GLU A 564 24.28 -4.39 -13.28
C GLU A 564 24.90 -3.25 -14.12
N PRO A 565 25.42 -3.55 -15.34
CA PRO A 565 26.26 -2.61 -16.09
C PRO A 565 25.52 -1.46 -16.76
N THR A 566 24.21 -1.52 -16.93
CA THR A 566 23.41 -0.48 -17.60
C THR A 566 22.56 0.30 -16.58
N ARG A 567 23.11 1.39 -16.07
CA ARG A 567 22.34 2.35 -15.25
C ARG A 567 21.55 3.29 -16.17
N PRO A 568 20.29 3.64 -15.82
CA PRO A 568 19.59 4.70 -16.52
C PRO A 568 20.35 6.01 -16.36
N SER A 569 20.44 6.77 -17.43
CA SER A 569 20.95 8.14 -17.34
C SER A 569 19.81 9.01 -16.80
N TYR A 570 20.01 9.67 -15.69
CA TYR A 570 19.13 10.72 -15.19
C TYR A 570 19.97 11.98 -14.94
N THR A 571 19.32 13.13 -15.04
CA THR A 571 19.94 14.43 -14.79
C THR A 571 19.22 15.10 -13.63
N VAL A 572 19.96 15.40 -12.56
CA VAL A 572 19.48 16.20 -11.45
C VAL A 572 19.66 17.68 -11.79
N ILE A 573 18.58 18.43 -11.82
CA ILE A 573 18.54 19.85 -12.08
C ILE A 573 18.10 20.56 -10.80
N ARG A 574 18.96 21.44 -10.30
CA ARG A 574 18.69 22.25 -9.10
C ARG A 574 17.97 23.54 -9.52
N GLU A 575 17.27 24.13 -8.58
CA GLU A 575 16.71 25.48 -8.77
C GLU A 575 17.79 26.55 -8.92
N TYR A 576 17.41 27.70 -9.45
CA TYR A 576 18.29 28.83 -9.69
C TYR A 576 17.53 30.17 -9.53
N SER A 577 18.28 31.27 -9.57
CA SER A 577 17.74 32.63 -9.49
C SER A 577 16.89 32.89 -8.23
N SER A 578 17.25 32.26 -7.11
CA SER A 578 16.52 32.43 -5.86
C SER A 578 16.61 33.86 -5.32
N ARG A 579 15.50 34.36 -4.80
CA ARG A 579 15.42 35.72 -4.25
C ARG A 579 14.45 35.82 -3.08
N LEU A 580 14.77 36.66 -2.12
CA LEU A 580 13.87 37.05 -1.05
C LEU A 580 12.93 38.16 -1.57
N VAL A 581 11.59 37.95 -1.53
CA VAL A 581 10.64 38.85 -2.19
C VAL A 581 9.73 39.60 -1.23
N GLU A 582 9.37 39.01 -0.07
CA GLU A 582 8.45 39.63 0.88
C GLU A 582 8.73 39.15 2.32
N VAL A 583 8.41 40.03 3.27
CA VAL A 583 8.45 39.70 4.70
C VAL A 583 7.20 40.28 5.37
N TYR A 584 6.56 39.47 6.18
CA TYR A 584 5.37 39.86 6.96
C TYR A 584 5.55 39.47 8.42
N GLU A 585 4.95 40.22 9.31
CA GLU A 585 5.00 39.96 10.75
C GLU A 585 3.72 40.38 11.46
N ASN A 586 3.37 39.65 12.50
CA ASN A 586 2.44 40.04 13.55
C ASN A 586 2.97 39.54 14.92
N ASP A 587 2.15 39.68 15.98
CA ASP A 587 2.57 39.24 17.32
C ASP A 587 2.84 37.73 17.42
N ASP A 588 2.21 36.92 16.57
CA ASP A 588 2.23 35.47 16.66
C ASP A 588 3.21 34.79 15.69
N SER A 589 3.54 35.47 14.57
CA SER A 589 4.34 34.89 13.49
C SER A 589 5.24 35.87 12.78
N LEU A 590 6.34 35.38 12.24
CA LEU A 590 7.23 36.07 11.31
C LEU A 590 7.31 35.23 10.04
N THR A 591 6.88 35.76 8.91
CA THR A 591 6.83 35.10 7.61
C THR A 591 7.73 35.81 6.62
N PHE A 592 8.60 35.06 5.94
CA PHE A 592 9.35 35.53 4.79
C PHE A 592 9.08 34.67 3.57
N ILE A 593 9.13 35.26 2.40
CA ILE A 593 8.79 34.62 1.14
C ILE A 593 10.00 34.65 0.20
N THR A 594 10.36 33.52 -0.34
CA THR A 594 11.37 33.39 -1.40
C THR A 594 10.73 32.87 -2.70
N GLU A 595 11.36 33.24 -3.83
CA GLU A 595 11.00 32.68 -5.13
C GLU A 595 12.24 32.15 -5.81
N ALA A 596 12.08 31.05 -6.56
CA ALA A 596 13.14 30.46 -7.38
C ALA A 596 12.55 29.97 -8.71
N ASP A 597 13.41 29.94 -9.72
CA ASP A 597 13.12 29.27 -10.99
C ASP A 597 13.67 27.84 -10.95
N GLY A 598 12.86 26.87 -11.39
CA GLY A 598 13.24 25.48 -11.59
C GLY A 598 13.08 25.09 -13.05
N TYR A 599 13.55 23.88 -13.41
CA TYR A 599 13.31 23.36 -14.76
C TYR A 599 11.81 23.18 -15.00
N LEU A 600 11.28 23.82 -16.05
CA LEU A 600 9.85 23.86 -16.38
C LEU A 600 8.94 24.30 -15.22
N SER A 601 9.49 24.97 -14.21
CA SER A 601 8.78 25.26 -12.98
C SER A 601 9.18 26.62 -12.38
N ARG A 602 8.28 27.18 -11.57
CA ARG A 602 8.55 28.29 -10.67
C ARG A 602 8.06 27.93 -9.30
N VAL A 603 8.86 28.21 -8.28
CA VAL A 603 8.54 27.89 -6.89
C VAL A 603 8.47 29.20 -6.09
N ARG A 604 7.38 29.39 -5.35
CA ARG A 604 7.22 30.44 -4.35
C ARG A 604 7.08 29.76 -3.00
N ARG A 605 7.96 30.09 -2.06
CA ARG A 605 8.03 29.49 -0.72
C ARG A 605 7.65 30.52 0.33
N GLU A 606 6.76 30.15 1.20
CA GLU A 606 6.37 30.91 2.38
C GLU A 606 6.92 30.20 3.62
N PHE A 607 7.93 30.77 4.26
CA PHE A 607 8.50 30.30 5.52
C PHE A 607 7.89 31.08 6.68
N THR A 608 7.16 30.42 7.57
CA THR A 608 6.53 31.02 8.73
C THR A 608 7.16 30.49 10.01
N LEU A 609 7.79 31.36 10.79
CA LEU A 609 8.33 31.08 12.11
C LEU A 609 7.29 31.44 13.17
N ALA A 610 6.80 30.47 13.93
CA ALA A 610 5.90 30.72 15.04
C ALA A 610 6.67 31.39 16.22
N LYS A 611 6.13 32.43 16.81
CA LYS A 611 6.77 33.14 17.94
C LYS A 611 6.47 32.50 19.29
N GLY A 612 5.23 32.01 19.46
CA GLY A 612 4.75 31.38 20.70
C GLY A 612 4.95 29.87 20.75
N ARG A 613 5.53 29.27 19.71
CA ARG A 613 5.69 27.83 19.58
C ARG A 613 6.95 27.47 18.80
N LYS A 614 7.59 26.38 19.16
CA LYS A 614 8.81 25.91 18.51
C LYS A 614 8.50 25.22 17.19
N GLU A 615 8.10 26.00 16.19
CA GLU A 615 7.62 25.50 14.90
C GLU A 615 8.05 26.39 13.73
N ILE A 616 8.47 25.74 12.63
CA ILE A 616 8.66 26.36 11.32
C ILE A 616 7.67 25.72 10.37
N ILE A 617 6.90 26.53 9.63
CA ILE A 617 6.00 26.09 8.58
C ILE A 617 6.55 26.55 7.24
N VAL A 618 6.64 25.64 6.27
CA VAL A 618 7.07 25.93 4.90
C VAL A 618 5.94 25.56 3.96
N ARG A 619 5.48 26.52 3.17
CA ARG A 619 4.44 26.32 2.17
C ARG A 619 5.00 26.60 0.77
N ASN A 620 5.16 25.56 -0.03
CA ASN A 620 5.63 25.62 -1.40
C ASN A 620 4.47 25.72 -2.37
N MET A 621 4.43 26.77 -3.17
CA MET A 621 3.53 26.93 -4.30
C MET A 621 4.35 26.75 -5.57
N VAL A 622 4.05 25.68 -6.33
CA VAL A 622 4.77 25.28 -7.53
C VAL A 622 3.89 25.49 -8.74
N SER A 623 4.33 26.36 -9.66
CA SER A 623 3.75 26.46 -11.00
C SER A 623 4.63 25.64 -11.95
N LYS A 624 4.11 24.60 -12.55
CA LYS A 624 4.86 23.65 -13.37
C LYS A 624 4.21 23.44 -14.73
N ALA A 625 5.02 23.52 -15.79
CA ALA A 625 4.57 23.12 -17.13
C ALA A 625 4.36 21.61 -17.19
N GLU A 626 3.41 21.17 -17.99
CA GLU A 626 3.20 19.75 -18.29
C GLU A 626 4.37 19.20 -19.09
N ASN A 627 4.84 18.00 -18.72
CA ASN A 627 5.96 17.34 -19.37
C ASN A 627 5.69 15.84 -19.51
N TYR A 628 5.85 15.31 -20.73
CA TYR A 628 5.68 13.89 -21.06
C TYR A 628 6.98 13.10 -21.04
N ASP A 629 8.15 13.77 -20.95
CA ASP A 629 9.41 13.08 -20.66
C ASP A 629 9.39 12.57 -19.21
N LYS A 630 10.13 11.47 -18.96
CA LYS A 630 10.18 10.89 -17.61
C LYS A 630 10.82 11.85 -16.63
N GLU A 631 10.12 12.14 -15.56
CA GLU A 631 10.49 13.14 -14.56
C GLU A 631 10.19 12.72 -13.13
N GLY A 632 10.96 13.27 -12.18
CA GLY A 632 10.68 13.26 -10.76
C GLY A 632 10.94 14.62 -10.13
N VAL A 633 10.12 15.00 -9.15
CA VAL A 633 10.23 16.30 -8.46
C VAL A 633 10.34 16.08 -6.96
N TYR A 634 11.25 16.82 -6.32
CA TYR A 634 11.56 16.65 -4.89
C TYR A 634 11.77 18.01 -4.21
N PHE A 635 11.60 18.00 -2.87
CA PHE A 635 12.12 19.04 -1.98
C PHE A 635 13.15 18.41 -1.03
N ALA A 636 14.32 19.07 -0.87
CA ALA A 636 15.43 18.55 -0.07
C ALA A 636 15.39 19.06 1.39
N PHE A 637 15.56 18.18 2.35
CA PHE A 637 15.65 18.49 3.78
C PHE A 637 16.95 17.92 4.35
N PRO A 638 18.07 18.70 4.32
CA PRO A 638 19.39 18.24 4.69
C PRO A 638 19.67 18.46 6.20
N PHE A 639 19.11 17.62 7.06
CA PHE A 639 19.37 17.73 8.50
C PHE A 639 20.80 17.32 8.86
N LYS A 640 21.43 18.11 9.72
CA LYS A 640 22.82 17.95 10.17
C LYS A 640 22.93 16.84 11.24
N LEU A 641 22.60 15.64 10.84
CA LEU A 641 22.64 14.45 11.69
C LEU A 641 23.48 13.35 11.02
N ARG A 642 24.30 12.69 11.82
CA ARG A 642 25.16 11.61 11.34
C ARG A 642 24.56 10.27 11.71
N ARG A 643 24.27 9.43 10.69
CA ARG A 643 23.64 8.11 10.87
C ARG A 643 22.45 8.12 11.84
N PRO A 644 21.47 9.00 11.61
CA PRO A 644 20.31 9.08 12.48
C PRO A 644 19.43 7.84 12.30
N ARG A 645 18.62 7.55 13.31
CA ARG A 645 17.49 6.64 13.17
C ARG A 645 16.33 7.40 12.56
N ILE A 646 15.76 6.90 11.46
CA ILE A 646 14.64 7.51 10.78
C ILE A 646 13.41 6.63 10.92
N LEU A 647 12.34 7.19 11.49
CA LEU A 647 11.04 6.54 11.62
C LEU A 647 10.04 7.22 10.68
N VAL A 648 9.34 6.44 9.89
CA VAL A 648 8.23 6.90 9.04
C VAL A 648 6.90 6.47 9.63
N GLU A 649 5.90 7.35 9.57
CA GLU A 649 4.53 7.06 9.98
C GLU A 649 3.81 6.29 8.86
N GLU A 650 3.91 4.96 8.85
CA GLU A 650 3.03 4.11 8.04
C GLU A 650 1.63 4.02 8.66
N PRO A 651 0.58 3.70 7.87
CA PRO A 651 -0.72 3.34 8.43
C PRO A 651 -0.62 2.30 9.54
N GLY A 652 -1.01 2.67 10.76
CA GLY A 652 -1.01 1.79 11.93
C GLY A 652 0.30 1.63 12.69
N ALA A 653 1.43 2.21 12.24
CA ALA A 653 2.71 2.12 12.95
C ALA A 653 3.69 3.23 12.57
N PHE A 654 4.65 3.52 13.47
CA PHE A 654 5.90 4.18 13.08
C PHE A 654 6.95 3.10 12.86
N VAL A 655 7.61 3.13 11.69
CA VAL A 655 8.50 2.07 11.21
C VAL A 655 9.89 2.62 10.96
N ASP A 656 10.90 1.93 11.50
CA ASP A 656 12.31 2.26 11.29
C ASP A 656 12.74 1.85 9.87
N VAL A 657 13.16 2.81 9.06
CA VAL A 657 13.49 2.58 7.64
C VAL A 657 14.67 1.63 7.42
N GLU A 658 15.56 1.48 8.38
CA GLU A 658 16.73 0.59 8.30
C GLU A 658 16.47 -0.76 9.00
N GLY A 659 15.76 -0.75 10.14
CA GLY A 659 15.67 -1.91 11.05
C GLY A 659 14.39 -2.72 10.98
N GLU A 660 13.28 -2.13 10.48
CA GLU A 660 11.95 -2.75 10.54
C GLU A 660 11.33 -3.00 9.16
N TYR A 661 12.12 -2.89 8.07
CA TYR A 661 11.74 -3.36 6.74
C TYR A 661 12.31 -4.76 6.48
N VAL A 662 11.48 -5.63 5.92
CA VAL A 662 11.90 -6.98 5.54
C VAL A 662 12.95 -6.89 4.43
N GLU A 663 14.04 -7.66 4.54
CA GLU A 663 15.09 -7.67 3.52
C GLU A 663 14.52 -8.06 2.14
N GLY A 664 14.76 -7.24 1.14
CA GLY A 664 14.20 -7.36 -0.20
C GLY A 664 12.85 -6.67 -0.38
N GLY A 665 12.30 -6.05 0.66
CA GLY A 665 11.18 -5.12 0.57
C GLY A 665 11.57 -3.80 -0.10
N CYS A 666 10.59 -2.93 -0.41
CA CYS A 666 10.87 -1.63 -0.99
C CYS A 666 11.53 -0.70 0.03
N VAL A 667 12.75 -0.26 -0.29
CA VAL A 667 13.52 0.73 0.49
C VAL A 667 14.00 1.90 -0.37
N ASN A 668 13.42 2.03 -1.57
CA ASN A 668 13.76 3.11 -2.51
C ASN A 668 12.98 4.39 -2.21
N TRP A 669 11.76 4.25 -1.71
CA TRP A 669 10.90 5.28 -1.17
C TRP A 669 10.04 4.71 -0.05
N PHE A 670 9.48 5.61 0.75
CA PHE A 670 8.62 5.27 1.89
C PHE A 670 7.37 6.12 1.82
N THR A 671 6.22 5.53 2.16
CA THR A 671 5.02 6.31 2.42
C THR A 671 5.05 6.88 3.84
N VAL A 672 4.54 8.08 3.95
CA VAL A 672 4.41 8.80 5.22
C VAL A 672 2.96 9.28 5.34
N ASN A 673 2.26 8.81 6.36
CA ASN A 673 0.91 9.31 6.62
C ASN A 673 0.96 10.84 6.82
N ASN A 674 1.80 11.31 7.75
CA ASN A 674 2.16 12.73 7.87
C ASN A 674 3.57 12.95 8.43
N ILE A 675 4.07 12.11 9.35
CA ILE A 675 5.22 12.40 10.21
C ILE A 675 6.43 11.55 9.85
N THR A 676 7.58 12.20 9.67
CA THR A 676 8.90 11.57 9.65
C THR A 676 9.68 12.05 10.88
N LEU A 677 10.20 11.12 11.67
CA LEU A 677 11.08 11.40 12.81
C LEU A 677 12.52 11.06 12.46
N ILE A 678 13.41 12.02 12.62
CA ILE A 678 14.85 11.88 12.42
C ILE A 678 15.52 12.04 13.77
N LYS A 679 16.12 10.96 14.31
CA LYS A 679 16.60 10.87 15.69
C LYS A 679 18.10 10.67 15.76
N GLY A 680 18.81 11.56 16.49
CA GLY A 680 20.24 11.52 16.60
C GLY A 680 20.77 12.32 17.81
N GLU A 681 21.78 13.15 17.57
CA GLU A 681 22.32 14.07 18.58
C GLU A 681 21.27 15.07 19.05
N PHE A 682 20.36 15.41 18.18
CA PHE A 682 19.06 16.03 18.42
C PHE A 682 18.01 15.31 17.56
N ASP A 683 16.75 15.54 17.86
CA ASP A 683 15.66 14.97 17.09
C ASP A 683 14.97 16.06 16.26
N VAL A 684 14.52 15.68 15.06
CA VAL A 684 13.68 16.50 14.20
C VAL A 684 12.40 15.76 13.89
N ALA A 685 11.26 16.40 14.03
CA ALA A 685 10.00 15.91 13.52
C ALA A 685 9.58 16.77 12.32
N LEU A 686 9.41 16.13 11.17
CA LEU A 686 8.96 16.73 9.92
C LEU A 686 7.56 16.22 9.58
N TYR A 687 6.61 17.13 9.41
CA TYR A 687 5.25 16.84 8.98
C TYR A 687 5.07 17.23 7.52
N SER A 688 4.52 16.32 6.69
CA SER A 688 4.16 16.58 5.29
C SER A 688 2.65 16.51 5.11
N GLU A 689 2.06 17.58 4.58
CA GLU A 689 0.61 17.70 4.47
C GLU A 689 0.05 17.01 3.22
N GLU A 690 0.52 17.39 2.04
CA GLU A 690 -0.03 16.97 0.74
C GLU A 690 0.71 15.76 0.15
N ALA A 691 2.03 15.68 0.32
CA ALA A 691 2.87 14.65 -0.29
C ALA A 691 3.10 13.47 0.65
N PRO A 692 2.75 12.22 0.24
CA PRO A 692 2.91 11.05 1.11
C PRO A 692 4.25 10.34 0.98
N LEU A 693 5.15 10.75 0.07
CA LEU A 693 6.36 9.98 -0.25
C LEU A 693 7.62 10.71 0.17
N ILE A 694 8.57 9.95 0.69
CA ILE A 694 9.95 10.40 0.92
C ILE A 694 10.97 9.41 0.36
N THR A 695 12.18 9.92 0.06
CA THR A 695 13.38 9.10 -0.15
C THR A 695 14.47 9.51 0.86
N VAL A 696 15.38 8.59 1.17
CA VAL A 696 16.45 8.79 2.15
C VAL A 696 17.80 8.71 1.45
N ASN A 697 18.77 9.56 1.86
CA ASN A 697 20.11 9.73 1.32
C ASN A 697 20.17 10.31 -0.11
N ARG A 698 19.20 9.99 -0.99
CA ARG A 698 19.25 10.34 -2.43
C ARG A 698 17.87 10.37 -3.07
N VAL A 699 17.74 11.06 -4.17
CA VAL A 699 16.61 10.94 -5.10
C VAL A 699 16.61 9.55 -5.75
N PHE A 700 15.46 9.08 -6.24
CA PHE A 700 15.38 7.80 -6.93
C PHE A 700 16.13 7.86 -8.27
N ASP A 701 17.07 6.94 -8.46
CA ASP A 701 18.00 6.86 -9.59
C ASP A 701 17.70 5.68 -10.54
N GLY A 702 16.52 5.06 -10.41
CA GLY A 702 16.12 3.92 -11.23
C GLY A 702 16.76 2.58 -10.82
N VAL A 703 17.54 2.55 -9.73
CA VAL A 703 18.20 1.34 -9.24
C VAL A 703 17.46 0.78 -8.04
N TRP A 704 17.03 -0.48 -8.12
CA TRP A 704 16.42 -1.19 -7.01
C TRP A 704 17.45 -1.63 -5.98
N ARG A 705 17.18 -1.32 -4.73
CA ARG A 705 18.02 -1.68 -3.58
C ARG A 705 17.27 -2.62 -2.65
N GLY A 706 17.90 -3.70 -2.26
CA GLY A 706 17.33 -4.66 -1.31
C GLY A 706 17.54 -4.27 0.15
N ARG A 707 18.37 -3.26 0.41
CA ARG A 707 18.69 -2.71 1.74
C ARG A 707 18.92 -1.21 1.66
N LEU A 708 18.53 -0.52 2.72
CA LEU A 708 18.91 0.85 2.98
C LEU A 708 19.93 0.88 4.13
N THR A 709 20.97 1.69 3.99
CA THR A 709 21.80 2.14 5.10
C THR A 709 21.66 3.65 5.19
N VAL A 710 21.20 4.15 6.32
CA VAL A 710 21.07 5.59 6.56
C VAL A 710 22.45 6.18 6.78
N GLU A 711 22.89 7.09 5.91
CA GLU A 711 24.21 7.72 5.94
C GLU A 711 24.21 8.98 6.80
N ASP A 712 23.20 9.81 6.61
CA ASP A 712 23.01 11.10 7.28
C ASP A 712 21.53 11.48 7.34
N GLY A 713 21.23 12.70 7.80
CA GLY A 713 19.87 13.23 7.92
C GLY A 713 19.29 13.80 6.63
N LEU A 714 19.81 13.47 5.46
CA LEU A 714 19.27 13.96 4.18
C LEU A 714 18.03 13.18 3.76
N ILE A 715 16.92 13.87 3.72
CA ILE A 715 15.62 13.36 3.27
C ILE A 715 15.14 14.20 2.10
N PHE A 716 14.48 13.57 1.14
CA PHE A 716 13.75 14.27 0.08
C PHE A 716 12.26 13.95 0.17
N SER A 717 11.42 14.95 0.16
CA SER A 717 10.00 14.77 -0.13
C SER A 717 9.83 14.53 -1.62
N TYR A 718 9.28 13.40 -1.99
CA TYR A 718 9.11 12.94 -3.37
C TYR A 718 7.69 13.30 -3.83
N VAL A 719 7.55 14.49 -4.42
CA VAL A 719 6.24 15.12 -4.59
C VAL A 719 5.54 14.81 -5.91
N MET A 720 6.31 14.56 -6.98
CA MET A 720 5.75 14.22 -8.30
C MET A 720 6.66 13.28 -9.07
N ASN A 721 6.07 12.44 -9.93
CA ASN A 721 6.76 11.69 -10.97
C ASN A 721 5.79 11.24 -12.08
N ASN A 722 6.37 10.72 -13.18
CA ASN A 722 5.63 10.04 -14.26
C ASN A 722 6.42 8.83 -14.78
N TYR A 723 7.15 8.13 -13.91
CA TYR A 723 8.07 7.03 -14.29
C TYR A 723 7.36 5.76 -14.77
N TRP A 724 6.07 5.62 -14.55
CA TRP A 724 5.33 4.44 -14.96
C TRP A 724 5.10 4.37 -16.48
N HIS A 725 4.92 3.15 -16.99
CA HIS A 725 4.67 2.88 -18.41
C HIS A 725 3.20 2.62 -18.73
N THR A 726 2.37 2.43 -17.70
CA THR A 726 0.94 2.08 -17.77
C THR A 726 0.23 2.54 -16.50
N ASN A 727 -1.08 2.47 -16.47
CA ASN A 727 -1.94 2.66 -15.30
C ASN A 727 -1.94 4.09 -14.72
N TYR A 728 -0.80 4.74 -14.61
CA TYR A 728 -0.66 6.07 -14.03
C TYR A 728 -0.61 7.17 -15.10
N LYS A 729 -0.79 8.44 -14.72
CA LYS A 729 -0.79 9.53 -15.70
C LYS A 729 0.58 9.72 -16.35
N ALA A 730 0.57 10.00 -17.66
CA ALA A 730 1.78 10.27 -18.42
C ALA A 730 2.43 11.62 -18.09
N ALA A 731 1.63 12.61 -17.65
CA ALA A 731 2.10 13.96 -17.36
C ALA A 731 1.15 14.68 -16.39
N GLN A 732 1.67 15.70 -15.71
CA GLN A 732 0.89 16.63 -14.90
C GLN A 732 1.51 18.02 -14.95
N GLY A 733 0.68 19.05 -14.90
CA GLY A 733 1.07 20.45 -14.89
C GLY A 733 0.03 21.33 -14.20
N GLY A 734 0.37 22.60 -13.99
CA GLY A 734 -0.46 23.61 -13.33
C GLY A 734 0.09 24.02 -11.97
N GLU A 735 -0.80 24.42 -11.06
CA GLU A 735 -0.45 24.91 -9.74
C GLU A 735 -0.59 23.79 -8.69
N PHE A 736 0.42 23.66 -7.83
CA PHE A 736 0.49 22.69 -6.75
C PHE A 736 0.93 23.38 -5.46
N THR A 737 0.49 22.82 -4.33
CA THR A 737 0.93 23.26 -3.01
C THR A 737 1.46 22.08 -2.22
N PHE A 738 2.61 22.30 -1.54
CA PHE A 738 3.20 21.33 -0.63
C PHE A 738 3.60 22.02 0.66
N THR A 739 2.99 21.62 1.76
CA THR A 739 3.18 22.21 3.07
C THR A 739 3.92 21.26 3.99
N TYR A 740 4.96 21.79 4.64
CA TYR A 740 5.75 21.07 5.64
C TYR A 740 5.73 21.84 6.96
N ARG A 741 5.78 21.11 8.06
CA ARG A 741 5.90 21.69 9.40
C ARG A 741 7.04 20.99 10.12
N LEU A 742 7.88 21.77 10.83
CA LEU A 742 9.10 21.30 11.45
C LEU A 742 9.13 21.69 12.93
N THR A 743 9.54 20.75 13.76
CA THR A 743 10.00 21.03 15.13
C THR A 743 11.25 20.22 15.46
N SER A 744 12.03 20.67 16.43
CA SER A 744 13.26 20.01 16.89
C SER A 744 13.32 19.93 18.42
N GLY A 745 14.09 18.96 18.93
CA GLY A 745 14.20 18.77 20.36
C GLY A 745 15.12 17.60 20.73
N ARG A 746 14.94 17.06 21.92
CA ARG A 746 15.55 15.80 22.36
C ARG A 746 14.49 14.84 22.86
N GLY A 747 14.62 13.56 22.55
CA GLY A 747 13.73 12.51 23.01
C GLY A 747 12.30 12.63 22.45
N ILE A 748 12.11 13.19 21.22
CA ILE A 748 10.80 13.28 20.58
C ILE A 748 10.32 11.86 20.29
N LYS A 749 9.20 11.46 20.91
CA LYS A 749 8.52 10.18 20.62
C LYS A 749 7.49 10.36 19.49
N PRO A 750 7.12 9.26 18.78
CA PRO A 750 6.04 9.27 17.80
C PRO A 750 4.75 9.93 18.29
N SER A 751 4.25 9.53 19.46
CA SER A 751 3.04 10.10 20.07
C SER A 751 3.17 11.58 20.41
N THR A 752 4.36 12.02 20.86
CA THR A 752 4.65 13.43 21.16
C THR A 752 4.64 14.26 19.88
N ALA A 753 5.23 13.74 18.78
CA ALA A 753 5.18 14.40 17.48
C ALA A 753 3.76 14.48 16.92
N TYR A 754 2.99 13.38 17.00
CA TYR A 754 1.58 13.37 16.60
C TYR A 754 0.78 14.46 17.34
N ARG A 755 0.85 14.48 18.66
CA ARG A 755 0.20 15.51 19.48
C ARG A 755 0.69 16.93 19.13
N PHE A 756 2.00 17.11 18.89
CA PHE A 756 2.55 18.41 18.51
C PHE A 756 1.95 18.90 17.21
N PHE A 757 1.82 18.09 16.17
CA PHE A 757 1.29 18.52 14.88
C PHE A 757 -0.24 18.53 14.81
N ALA A 758 -0.94 17.92 15.76
CA ALA A 758 -2.38 18.12 15.91
C ALA A 758 -2.65 19.62 16.17
N SER A 759 -3.43 20.24 15.31
CA SER A 759 -3.67 21.70 15.31
C SER A 759 -5.15 22.02 15.25
N PRO A 760 -5.57 23.19 15.71
CA PRO A 760 -6.91 23.66 15.48
C PRO A 760 -7.20 23.74 13.98
N ILE A 761 -8.45 23.46 13.59
CA ILE A 761 -8.93 23.47 12.19
C ILE A 761 -10.04 24.50 12.06
N ILE A 762 -10.04 25.31 10.97
CA ILE A 762 -11.18 26.18 10.66
C ILE A 762 -12.33 25.30 10.15
N GLY A 763 -13.49 25.41 10.78
CA GLY A 763 -14.65 24.63 10.39
C GLY A 763 -15.84 24.81 11.33
N ARG A 764 -16.68 23.78 11.39
CA ARG A 764 -17.85 23.76 12.31
C ARG A 764 -17.43 23.77 13.77
N ALA A 765 -18.30 24.23 14.63
CA ALA A 765 -18.07 24.21 16.07
C ALA A 765 -18.02 22.76 16.60
N VAL A 766 -17.10 22.52 17.53
CA VAL A 766 -17.01 21.30 18.34
C VAL A 766 -17.36 21.66 19.77
N ASN A 767 -18.26 20.92 20.40
CA ASN A 767 -18.70 21.15 21.78
C ASN A 767 -18.83 19.82 22.51
N GLY A 768 -17.76 19.41 23.18
CA GLY A 768 -17.69 18.16 23.93
C GLY A 768 -16.83 18.30 25.18
N ASP A 769 -16.72 17.23 25.93
CA ASP A 769 -15.93 17.18 27.16
C ASP A 769 -15.05 15.94 27.30
N LEU A 770 -14.86 15.20 26.17
CA LEU A 770 -14.00 14.03 26.16
C LEU A 770 -12.54 14.45 26.29
N GLU A 771 -11.82 13.90 27.29
CA GLU A 771 -10.41 14.17 27.56
C GLU A 771 -9.63 12.91 27.80
N LEU A 772 -8.36 12.87 27.32
CA LEU A 772 -7.38 11.81 27.57
C LEU A 772 -6.21 12.32 28.40
N ASN A 773 -5.78 11.53 29.38
CA ASN A 773 -4.64 11.83 30.23
C ASN A 773 -3.86 10.54 30.58
N PRO A 774 -2.56 10.42 30.23
CA PRO A 774 -1.80 11.32 29.39
C PRO A 774 -2.28 11.32 27.92
N PRO A 775 -2.06 12.43 27.17
CA PRO A 775 -2.55 12.57 25.80
C PRO A 775 -1.61 11.96 24.72
N GLU A 776 -0.54 11.30 25.12
CA GLU A 776 0.50 10.73 24.25
C GLU A 776 0.04 9.38 23.64
N VAL A 777 -1.07 9.41 22.91
CA VAL A 777 -1.58 8.32 22.04
C VAL A 777 -2.14 8.91 20.76
N VAL A 778 -2.18 8.12 19.70
CA VAL A 778 -2.88 8.50 18.48
C VAL A 778 -4.37 8.17 18.64
N VAL A 779 -5.23 9.15 18.38
CA VAL A 779 -6.69 8.96 18.35
C VAL A 779 -7.10 8.81 16.90
N THR A 780 -7.47 7.59 16.51
CA THR A 780 -7.80 7.30 15.11
C THR A 780 -9.27 7.53 14.80
N ALA A 781 -10.16 7.34 15.77
CA ALA A 781 -11.59 7.61 15.63
C ALA A 781 -12.26 8.07 16.91
N ILE A 782 -13.16 9.03 16.76
CA ILE A 782 -14.22 9.39 17.68
C ILE A 782 -15.50 9.47 16.82
N LYS A 783 -16.41 8.51 16.94
CA LYS A 783 -17.56 8.44 16.04
C LYS A 783 -18.78 7.82 16.74
N LYS A 784 -19.97 7.96 16.13
CA LYS A 784 -21.14 7.20 16.56
C LYS A 784 -20.86 5.69 16.35
N TRP A 785 -21.28 4.86 17.31
CA TRP A 785 -21.20 3.42 17.19
C TRP A 785 -22.14 2.91 16.09
N ASP A 786 -21.62 2.14 15.15
CA ASP A 786 -22.40 1.66 14.00
C ASP A 786 -23.41 0.57 14.37
N LEU A 787 -23.12 -0.21 15.41
CA LEU A 787 -23.92 -1.38 15.81
C LEU A 787 -24.95 -1.07 16.88
N GLY A 788 -25.07 0.19 17.32
CA GLY A 788 -26.05 0.54 18.35
C GLY A 788 -26.07 2.01 18.78
N ASP A 789 -26.64 2.25 19.93
CA ASP A 789 -26.71 3.57 20.56
C ASP A 789 -25.46 3.78 21.42
N GLY A 790 -24.63 4.74 21.03
CA GLY A 790 -23.38 5.04 21.70
C GLY A 790 -22.32 5.65 20.79
N ILE A 791 -21.11 5.76 21.32
CA ILE A 791 -19.94 6.24 20.56
C ILE A 791 -18.77 5.27 20.66
N VAL A 792 -17.88 5.37 19.67
CA VAL A 792 -16.60 4.66 19.58
C VAL A 792 -15.48 5.64 19.85
N LEU A 793 -14.51 5.22 20.65
CA LEU A 793 -13.20 5.82 20.79
C LEU A 793 -12.16 4.77 20.39
N ARG A 794 -11.35 5.05 19.36
CA ARG A 794 -10.26 4.17 18.95
C ARG A 794 -8.91 4.85 19.16
N LEU A 795 -8.05 4.14 19.87
CA LEU A 795 -6.72 4.57 20.25
C LEU A 795 -5.68 3.67 19.59
N LEU A 796 -4.54 4.23 19.22
CA LEU A 796 -3.38 3.51 18.70
C LEU A 796 -2.14 3.90 19.51
N GLU A 797 -1.49 2.90 20.11
CA GLU A 797 -0.20 3.08 20.73
C GLU A 797 0.90 3.01 19.67
N VAL A 798 1.80 4.02 19.60
CA VAL A 798 2.79 4.15 18.51
C VAL A 798 4.23 4.26 18.98
N ASP A 799 4.47 4.34 20.30
CA ASP A 799 5.83 4.47 20.85
C ASP A 799 6.49 3.10 21.09
N GLY A 800 5.73 2.01 21.02
CA GLY A 800 6.18 0.66 21.33
C GLY A 800 6.28 0.38 22.82
N GLU A 801 5.51 1.07 23.65
CA GLU A 801 5.51 0.99 25.10
C GLU A 801 4.11 0.66 25.65
N GLU A 802 4.04 -0.02 26.80
CA GLU A 802 2.76 -0.15 27.50
C GLU A 802 2.34 1.21 28.05
N LYS A 803 1.08 1.60 27.84
CA LYS A 803 0.53 2.87 28.33
C LYS A 803 -0.78 2.68 29.11
N ALA A 804 -0.92 3.43 30.17
CA ALA A 804 -2.19 3.60 30.87
C ALA A 804 -2.75 4.98 30.53
N VAL A 805 -3.96 5.03 29.99
CA VAL A 805 -4.63 6.26 29.55
C VAL A 805 -5.96 6.39 30.29
N THR A 806 -6.14 7.48 31.02
CA THR A 806 -7.40 7.82 31.67
C THR A 806 -8.28 8.63 30.75
N ILE A 807 -9.47 8.17 30.53
CA ILE A 807 -10.54 8.80 29.73
C ILE A 807 -11.46 9.52 30.69
N ARG A 808 -11.75 10.80 30.44
CA ARG A 808 -12.70 11.62 31.22
C ARG A 808 -13.78 12.20 30.33
N SER A 809 -15.03 12.15 30.81
CA SER A 809 -16.17 12.81 30.18
C SER A 809 -17.39 12.78 31.11
N SER A 810 -18.02 13.91 31.33
CA SER A 810 -19.30 13.99 32.04
C SER A 810 -20.48 13.57 31.15
N MET A 811 -20.37 13.80 29.83
CA MET A 811 -21.39 13.44 28.84
C MET A 811 -21.59 11.93 28.71
N LEU A 812 -20.53 11.14 28.99
CA LEU A 812 -20.58 9.68 28.93
C LEU A 812 -20.93 9.00 30.28
N LYS A 813 -21.15 9.77 31.34
CA LYS A 813 -21.49 9.22 32.66
C LYS A 813 -22.76 8.38 32.60
N GLY A 814 -22.68 7.14 33.11
CA GLY A 814 -23.77 6.18 33.10
C GLY A 814 -23.80 5.22 31.90
N TYR A 815 -23.00 5.48 30.87
CA TYR A 815 -22.84 4.57 29.74
C TYR A 815 -22.12 3.29 30.18
N THR A 816 -22.38 2.20 29.49
CA THR A 816 -21.64 0.94 29.68
C THR A 816 -20.40 1.00 28.78
N LEU A 817 -19.22 0.94 29.39
CA LEU A 817 -17.94 0.88 28.64
C LEU A 817 -17.64 -0.57 28.27
N MET A 818 -17.34 -0.81 27.02
CA MET A 818 -16.97 -2.11 26.46
C MET A 818 -15.66 -2.02 25.70
N GLU A 819 -14.87 -3.08 25.74
CA GLU A 819 -13.81 -3.31 24.79
C GLU A 819 -14.38 -3.98 23.55
N ALA A 820 -13.97 -3.54 22.37
CA ALA A 820 -14.41 -4.06 21.08
C ALA A 820 -13.20 -4.38 20.17
N ASN A 821 -13.43 -5.19 19.15
CA ASN A 821 -12.45 -5.36 18.07
C ASN A 821 -12.47 -4.12 17.14
N PRO A 822 -11.52 -4.01 16.17
CA PRO A 822 -11.52 -2.90 15.25
C PRO A 822 -12.79 -2.71 14.42
N LEU A 823 -13.61 -3.77 14.22
CA LEU A 823 -14.91 -3.70 13.56
C LEU A 823 -16.04 -3.24 14.48
N GLU A 824 -15.72 -2.74 15.69
CA GLU A 824 -16.66 -2.26 16.70
C GLU A 824 -17.56 -3.35 17.32
N GLU A 825 -17.22 -4.62 17.11
CA GLU A 825 -17.93 -5.74 17.71
C GLU A 825 -17.48 -5.92 19.17
N PRO A 826 -18.39 -5.89 20.17
CA PRO A 826 -18.02 -6.00 21.57
C PRO A 826 -17.33 -7.34 21.90
N ILE A 827 -16.22 -7.27 22.62
CA ILE A 827 -15.46 -8.43 23.14
C ILE A 827 -15.78 -8.67 24.61
N SER A 828 -15.75 -7.59 25.42
CA SER A 828 -15.96 -7.67 26.87
C SER A 828 -16.54 -6.37 27.42
N GLU A 829 -17.34 -6.48 28.48
CA GLU A 829 -17.83 -5.35 29.24
C GLU A 829 -16.79 -4.98 30.32
N LEU A 830 -16.38 -3.71 30.33
CA LEU A 830 -15.43 -3.16 31.30
C LEU A 830 -16.12 -2.54 32.53
N GLY A 831 -17.44 -2.29 32.42
CA GLY A 831 -18.30 -1.78 33.51
C GLY A 831 -18.98 -0.45 33.18
N LYS A 832 -19.64 0.13 34.19
CA LYS A 832 -20.28 1.45 34.05
C LYS A 832 -19.24 2.57 34.11
N PHE A 833 -19.33 3.48 33.15
CA PHE A 833 -18.48 4.67 33.10
C PHE A 833 -19.03 5.76 34.05
N ASN A 834 -18.30 6.04 35.10
CA ASN A 834 -18.66 7.00 36.14
C ASN A 834 -18.06 8.39 35.98
N GLY A 835 -17.68 8.76 34.76
CA GLY A 835 -17.06 10.05 34.43
C GLY A 835 -15.55 9.96 34.18
N GLU A 836 -14.89 8.91 34.65
CA GLU A 836 -13.51 8.58 34.30
C GLU A 836 -13.28 7.06 34.31
N PHE A 837 -12.33 6.59 33.48
CA PHE A 837 -11.88 5.22 33.44
C PHE A 837 -10.47 5.13 32.87
N THR A 838 -9.61 4.29 33.44
CA THR A 838 -8.25 4.07 32.93
C THR A 838 -8.17 2.77 32.15
N VAL A 839 -7.72 2.86 30.91
CA VAL A 839 -7.48 1.71 30.03
C VAL A 839 -5.98 1.50 29.85
N ARG A 840 -5.57 0.25 29.62
CA ARG A 840 -4.19 -0.09 29.27
C ARG A 840 -4.10 -0.44 27.78
N LEU A 841 -3.08 0.11 27.10
CA LEU A 841 -2.70 -0.22 25.75
C LEU A 841 -1.41 -1.00 25.78
N ARG A 842 -1.35 -2.12 25.05
CA ARG A 842 -0.09 -2.83 24.79
C ARG A 842 0.73 -2.08 23.75
N PRO A 843 2.04 -2.33 23.65
CA PRO A 843 2.87 -1.74 22.60
C PRO A 843 2.26 -1.92 21.22
N ARG A 844 2.19 -0.83 20.45
CA ARG A 844 1.73 -0.76 19.06
C ARG A 844 0.31 -1.32 18.78
N GLN A 845 -0.55 -1.31 19.81
CA GLN A 845 -1.90 -1.86 19.77
C GLN A 845 -2.94 -0.85 19.28
N TYR A 846 -3.84 -1.29 18.37
CA TYR A 846 -5.16 -0.68 18.23
C TYR A 846 -6.07 -1.13 19.39
N LYS A 847 -6.66 -0.16 20.08
CA LYS A 847 -7.63 -0.37 21.16
C LYS A 847 -8.94 0.32 20.80
N THR A 848 -10.00 -0.45 20.62
CA THR A 848 -11.34 0.08 20.34
C THR A 848 -12.20 -0.01 21.58
N LEU A 849 -12.79 1.09 21.95
CA LEU A 849 -13.69 1.23 23.09
C LEU A 849 -15.06 1.69 22.61
N VAL A 850 -16.11 1.08 23.14
CA VAL A 850 -17.50 1.43 22.86
C VAL A 850 -18.18 1.89 24.17
N PHE A 851 -18.72 3.10 24.15
CA PHE A 851 -19.59 3.63 25.21
C PHE A 851 -21.03 3.42 24.76
N ARG A 852 -21.66 2.34 25.24
CA ARG A 852 -23.04 1.99 24.92
C ARG A 852 -23.97 2.68 25.92
N ARG A 853 -24.99 3.37 25.40
CA ARG A 853 -26.02 4.05 26.18
C ARG A 853 -26.94 3.10 26.96
#